data_ef69b46aafabf1247f78d1c11c6528f4
#
_entry.id   ef69b46aafabf1247f78d1c11c6528f4
#
_cell.length_a   1.000
_cell.length_b   1.000
_cell.length_c   1.000
_cell.angle_alpha   90.00
_cell.angle_beta   90.00
_cell.angle_gamma   90.00
#
_symmetry.space_group_name_H-M   'P 1'
#
loop_
_entity.id
_entity.type
_entity.pdbx_description
1 polymer ?
#
loop_
_entity_poly.entity_id
_entity_poly.type
_entity_poly.pdbx_seq_one_letter_code
_entity_poly.pdbx_strand_id
1 'polypeptide(L)'
;MKIQRMKTNRIVNPLGFDLKTPHVSWTVTDTEAKKQLWARVEVSKTEDFADVIFDTGACKTASSLGVPVEIALEPRTRYFWRVTVMGDNGELVTSDTAWFETAKLDEPFTAQRISPCLAPDTAPYMRRAFEITGEVLSARAYFTGLGIYELYLNGEKANDEYLAPGCTAYDSWIQYQTYDVTDLIHTGENVIGAILGNGWAKGRFGFDGVVGDYETNFPGKPCNMYTEEYLLFGELHVTTTQGETVIVTDESWQCAPNPLTFGNIYDGERYDANLEIENWCAPSCTYANWQPVKRNTTTNLGAISARLSLPVKAKHIITPKQITTPKNELVFDLGQNITGWFTFMADLPAGVELRVQTGELLQDDCFYRDNLRTALSEYRYISTGKKAFIRPIATFYGFRYIKFSGVADLTGITDIQAWAMYSDLEQTGEITTANEKVNRLYLNSVWSQRDNFLDVPTDCPQRDERMGWTGDAQAFCPTANYNMDCGAFYTKYIRDLLEEQKRLDGKVPDVAPLLISRKPGEANPMLANGGGHCGWADAAAIVPWETYIATGDISVLKNGFESMKLWADWIYRYDEAHGATRLWPGIEFHFADWLALDGPESGFNPESVLGGTDITFLCSAYYYKSTMCVANAARALGKTTEYDVYKKRADEILDAIRREFYTAGGRCAAATQTGNAISLSFGLAPEFAREKITETLRGLLAMNKGKLKTGFLGTPVLCRALSDNGANAEAYTLLLNEENPGWLYEVNMGATTIWERWNSVNPDGKISGIGMNSMNHYAYGAVFEWVYKNVCGLNPVPDVPGYKKAVIRPQPDVRLGAAKAKVNTAAGYYETGWQYEDNGEVTYTVVIPFDAEAEVYLPKKDGTTEEMTLTAGTYTFTL
;
A
#
# COMPACT_ATOMS: atom_id res chain seq x y z
N MET A 1 -6.12 -33.91 2.69
CA MET A 1 -6.24 -32.69 1.83
C MET A 1 -7.16 -31.67 2.49
N LYS A 2 -6.73 -30.42 2.60
CA LYS A 2 -7.55 -29.31 3.10
C LYS A 2 -7.49 -28.13 2.12
N ILE A 3 -8.64 -27.59 1.74
CA ILE A 3 -8.74 -26.42 0.88
C ILE A 3 -8.89 -25.19 1.78
N GLN A 4 -8.12 -24.12 1.52
CA GLN A 4 -8.11 -22.90 2.33
C GLN A 4 -7.76 -21.68 1.50
N ARG A 5 -7.73 -20.47 2.12
CA ARG A 5 -7.48 -19.18 1.47
C ARG A 5 -8.36 -18.97 0.24
N MET A 6 -9.65 -19.33 0.39
CA MET A 6 -10.65 -19.12 -0.64
C MET A 6 -10.92 -17.63 -0.81
N LYS A 7 -10.64 -17.10 -1.99
CA LYS A 7 -10.74 -15.66 -2.28
C LYS A 7 -11.48 -15.43 -3.59
N THR A 8 -12.23 -14.34 -3.66
CA THR A 8 -12.80 -13.78 -4.89
C THR A 8 -12.07 -12.47 -5.18
N ASN A 9 -11.44 -12.34 -6.34
CA ASN A 9 -10.59 -11.19 -6.71
C ASN A 9 -9.56 -10.84 -5.62
N ARG A 10 -8.91 -11.84 -5.04
CA ARG A 10 -7.90 -11.75 -3.97
C ARG A 10 -8.44 -11.28 -2.61
N ILE A 11 -9.76 -11.19 -2.42
CA ILE A 11 -10.42 -10.76 -1.19
C ILE A 11 -11.23 -11.93 -0.62
N VAL A 12 -11.19 -12.10 0.70
CA VAL A 12 -12.02 -13.11 1.41
C VAL A 12 -13.43 -12.56 1.55
N ASN A 13 -14.41 -13.28 1.00
CA ASN A 13 -15.83 -12.93 1.10
C ASN A 13 -16.12 -11.44 0.84
N PRO A 14 -15.80 -10.91 -0.35
CA PRO A 14 -15.97 -9.49 -0.64
C PRO A 14 -17.45 -9.07 -0.65
N LEU A 15 -17.77 -8.00 0.08
CA LEU A 15 -19.08 -7.37 0.15
C LEU A 15 -19.07 -6.05 -0.62
N GLY A 16 -19.81 -5.99 -1.73
CA GLY A 16 -20.04 -4.76 -2.47
C GLY A 16 -18.80 -4.15 -3.14
N PHE A 17 -17.80 -4.98 -3.48
CA PHE A 17 -16.67 -4.57 -4.31
C PHE A 17 -17.03 -4.50 -5.80
N ASP A 18 -16.21 -3.82 -6.60
CA ASP A 18 -16.33 -3.81 -8.06
C ASP A 18 -15.92 -5.17 -8.64
N LEU A 19 -16.88 -6.06 -8.76
CA LEU A 19 -16.73 -7.44 -9.21
C LEU A 19 -17.42 -7.63 -10.57
N LYS A 20 -16.86 -7.07 -11.65
CA LYS A 20 -17.44 -7.23 -13.00
C LYS A 20 -17.34 -8.66 -13.51
N THR A 21 -16.20 -9.30 -13.28
CA THR A 21 -15.99 -10.73 -13.53
C THR A 21 -15.27 -11.32 -12.34
N PRO A 22 -15.97 -12.01 -11.44
CA PRO A 22 -15.35 -12.60 -10.27
C PRO A 22 -14.36 -13.70 -10.68
N HIS A 23 -13.16 -13.69 -10.07
CA HIS A 23 -12.17 -14.75 -10.19
C HIS A 23 -12.01 -15.42 -8.82
N VAL A 24 -12.34 -16.70 -8.74
CA VAL A 24 -12.24 -17.45 -7.47
C VAL A 24 -10.93 -18.23 -7.43
N SER A 25 -10.24 -18.15 -6.30
CA SER A 25 -8.94 -18.78 -6.07
C SER A 25 -8.90 -19.50 -4.72
N TRP A 26 -8.00 -20.48 -4.60
CA TRP A 26 -7.83 -21.28 -3.38
C TRP A 26 -6.42 -21.83 -3.25
N THR A 27 -6.05 -22.30 -2.07
CA THR A 27 -4.83 -23.09 -1.84
C THR A 27 -5.17 -24.41 -1.20
N VAL A 28 -4.27 -25.39 -1.35
CA VAL A 28 -4.43 -26.75 -0.79
C VAL A 28 -3.26 -27.05 0.14
N THR A 29 -3.58 -27.63 1.30
CA THR A 29 -2.62 -28.09 2.31
C THR A 29 -3.01 -29.49 2.84
N ASP A 30 -2.22 -30.01 3.74
CA ASP A 30 -2.49 -31.26 4.47
C ASP A 30 -2.81 -32.42 3.53
N THR A 31 -1.98 -32.67 2.50
CA THR A 31 -2.13 -33.74 1.53
C THR A 31 -0.78 -34.35 1.15
N GLU A 32 -0.80 -35.64 0.85
CA GLU A 32 0.31 -36.35 0.22
C GLU A 32 0.25 -36.31 -1.32
N ALA A 33 -0.87 -35.84 -1.88
CA ALA A 33 -0.99 -35.66 -3.33
C ALA A 33 0.00 -34.57 -3.81
N LYS A 34 0.53 -34.79 -5.02
CA LYS A 34 1.53 -33.90 -5.63
C LYS A 34 0.92 -32.95 -6.64
N LYS A 35 -0.13 -33.40 -7.35
CA LYS A 35 -0.75 -32.65 -8.44
C LYS A 35 -2.28 -32.67 -8.36
N GLN A 36 -2.90 -31.63 -8.83
CA GLN A 36 -4.31 -31.56 -9.09
C GLN A 36 -4.61 -32.29 -10.42
N LEU A 37 -5.43 -33.34 -10.38
CA LEU A 37 -5.94 -33.97 -11.59
C LEU A 37 -7.05 -33.16 -12.24
N TRP A 38 -7.91 -32.57 -11.43
CA TRP A 38 -8.98 -31.67 -11.84
C TRP A 38 -9.52 -30.93 -10.61
N ALA A 39 -10.15 -29.79 -10.88
CA ALA A 39 -11.00 -29.14 -9.89
C ALA A 39 -12.38 -28.84 -10.49
N ARG A 40 -13.39 -28.73 -9.63
CA ARG A 40 -14.75 -28.32 -10.00
C ARG A 40 -15.14 -27.16 -9.12
N VAL A 41 -15.44 -26.03 -9.74
CA VAL A 41 -15.97 -24.83 -9.09
C VAL A 41 -17.48 -24.80 -9.33
N GLU A 42 -18.24 -24.69 -8.25
CA GLU A 42 -19.68 -24.50 -8.29
C GLU A 42 -20.03 -23.15 -7.66
N VAL A 43 -20.96 -22.40 -8.30
CA VAL A 43 -21.50 -21.15 -7.76
C VAL A 43 -23.01 -21.27 -7.69
N SER A 44 -23.60 -20.83 -6.58
CA SER A 44 -25.03 -20.93 -6.30
C SER A 44 -25.56 -19.60 -5.73
N LYS A 45 -26.86 -19.36 -5.93
CA LYS A 45 -27.57 -18.26 -5.24
C LYS A 45 -27.99 -18.64 -3.82
N THR A 46 -27.92 -19.92 -3.45
CA THR A 46 -28.27 -20.40 -2.13
C THR A 46 -27.08 -21.12 -1.48
N GLU A 47 -26.92 -20.99 -0.18
CA GLU A 47 -25.81 -21.57 0.58
C GLU A 47 -25.80 -23.12 0.57
N ASP A 48 -26.98 -23.74 0.45
CA ASP A 48 -27.14 -25.19 0.35
C ASP A 48 -26.87 -25.75 -1.05
N PHE A 49 -26.55 -24.90 -2.01
CA PHE A 49 -26.31 -25.23 -3.43
C PHE A 49 -27.52 -25.89 -4.12
N ALA A 50 -28.75 -25.57 -3.68
CA ALA A 50 -29.98 -26.01 -4.36
C ALA A 50 -30.20 -25.31 -5.72
N ASP A 51 -29.65 -24.10 -5.90
CA ASP A 51 -29.73 -23.29 -7.13
C ASP A 51 -28.33 -23.01 -7.68
N VAL A 52 -27.68 -24.03 -8.24
CA VAL A 52 -26.36 -23.92 -8.89
C VAL A 52 -26.51 -23.25 -10.24
N ILE A 53 -25.86 -22.10 -10.41
CA ILE A 53 -25.92 -21.26 -11.62
C ILE A 53 -24.63 -21.29 -12.46
N PHE A 54 -23.55 -21.82 -11.88
CA PHE A 54 -22.27 -22.00 -12.56
C PHE A 54 -21.61 -23.28 -12.06
N ASP A 55 -21.14 -24.10 -13.02
CA ASP A 55 -20.46 -25.35 -12.73
C ASP A 55 -19.45 -25.66 -13.83
N THR A 56 -18.17 -25.68 -13.47
CA THR A 56 -17.11 -26.05 -14.41
C THR A 56 -17.09 -27.53 -14.75
N GLY A 57 -17.84 -28.38 -14.02
CA GLY A 57 -17.61 -29.80 -14.01
C GLY A 57 -16.20 -30.16 -13.52
N ALA A 58 -15.79 -31.39 -13.68
CA ALA A 58 -14.42 -31.85 -13.38
C ALA A 58 -13.45 -31.29 -14.43
N CYS A 59 -12.95 -30.09 -14.21
CA CYS A 59 -12.12 -29.35 -15.16
C CYS A 59 -10.63 -29.59 -14.88
N LYS A 60 -9.90 -30.15 -15.85
CA LYS A 60 -8.46 -30.42 -15.73
C LYS A 60 -7.59 -29.19 -15.86
N THR A 61 -8.12 -28.12 -16.43
CA THR A 61 -7.42 -26.84 -16.65
C THR A 61 -7.82 -25.76 -15.65
N ALA A 62 -8.68 -26.08 -14.66
CA ALA A 62 -9.06 -25.17 -13.61
C ALA A 62 -7.82 -24.84 -12.73
N SER A 63 -7.39 -23.60 -12.76
CA SER A 63 -6.23 -23.14 -11.99
C SER A 63 -6.66 -22.63 -10.62
N SER A 64 -5.97 -23.07 -9.57
CA SER A 64 -6.19 -22.54 -8.22
C SER A 64 -5.80 -21.07 -8.05
N LEU A 65 -5.05 -20.49 -9.01
CA LEU A 65 -4.69 -19.07 -9.03
C LEU A 65 -5.88 -18.17 -9.37
N GLY A 66 -6.85 -18.69 -10.14
CA GLY A 66 -8.05 -17.95 -10.49
C GLY A 66 -8.87 -18.70 -11.54
N VAL A 67 -10.13 -18.97 -11.22
CA VAL A 67 -11.15 -19.45 -12.16
C VAL A 67 -12.15 -18.33 -12.38
N PRO A 68 -12.30 -17.81 -13.62
CA PRO A 68 -13.30 -16.80 -13.91
C PRO A 68 -14.71 -17.38 -13.76
N VAL A 69 -15.58 -16.66 -13.07
CA VAL A 69 -17.00 -16.99 -12.93
C VAL A 69 -17.77 -16.19 -13.95
N GLU A 70 -17.97 -16.78 -15.13
CA GLU A 70 -18.60 -16.14 -16.30
C GLU A 70 -20.12 -16.30 -16.26
N ILE A 71 -20.77 -15.53 -15.41
CA ILE A 71 -22.24 -15.50 -15.28
C ILE A 71 -22.77 -14.06 -15.38
N ALA A 72 -24.04 -13.90 -15.71
CA ALA A 72 -24.72 -12.63 -15.57
C ALA A 72 -24.98 -12.35 -14.08
N LEU A 73 -24.24 -11.40 -13.54
CA LEU A 73 -24.40 -11.00 -12.14
C LEU A 73 -25.62 -10.11 -11.98
N GLU A 74 -26.37 -10.34 -10.90
CA GLU A 74 -27.47 -9.46 -10.48
C GLU A 74 -26.95 -8.45 -9.44
N PRO A 75 -27.47 -7.21 -9.39
CA PRO A 75 -27.07 -6.22 -8.39
C PRO A 75 -27.49 -6.66 -6.99
N ARG A 76 -26.70 -6.25 -6.00
CA ARG A 76 -26.99 -6.46 -4.57
C ARG A 76 -27.28 -7.92 -4.20
N THR A 77 -26.59 -8.86 -4.87
CA THR A 77 -26.87 -10.29 -4.76
C THR A 77 -25.68 -11.03 -4.20
N ARG A 78 -25.92 -11.86 -3.16
CA ARG A 78 -24.92 -12.76 -2.61
C ARG A 78 -24.90 -14.05 -3.39
N TYR A 79 -23.69 -14.47 -3.77
CA TYR A 79 -23.39 -15.71 -4.43
C TYR A 79 -22.46 -16.55 -3.53
N PHE A 80 -22.80 -17.82 -3.40
CA PHE A 80 -22.01 -18.78 -2.65
C PHE A 80 -21.22 -19.64 -3.62
N TRP A 81 -20.00 -20.02 -3.26
CA TRP A 81 -19.20 -20.86 -4.09
C TRP A 81 -18.37 -21.85 -3.27
N ARG A 82 -18.06 -22.96 -3.89
CA ARG A 82 -17.20 -24.01 -3.34
C ARG A 82 -16.35 -24.62 -4.45
N VAL A 83 -15.27 -25.28 -4.06
CA VAL A 83 -14.42 -26.01 -4.99
C VAL A 83 -14.21 -27.44 -4.51
N THR A 84 -14.30 -28.39 -5.44
CA THR A 84 -13.93 -29.79 -5.22
C THR A 84 -12.62 -30.06 -5.96
N VAL A 85 -11.62 -30.58 -5.27
CA VAL A 85 -10.29 -30.88 -5.82
C VAL A 85 -10.02 -32.39 -5.74
N MET A 86 -9.53 -32.95 -6.86
CA MET A 86 -9.04 -34.30 -6.98
C MET A 86 -7.52 -34.31 -7.07
N GLY A 87 -6.86 -34.95 -6.13
CA GLY A 87 -5.41 -35.20 -6.14
C GLY A 87 -5.00 -36.40 -6.97
N ASP A 88 -3.74 -36.47 -7.39
CA ASP A 88 -3.16 -37.59 -8.17
C ASP A 88 -3.05 -38.90 -7.39
N ASN A 89 -3.17 -38.84 -6.07
CA ASN A 89 -3.24 -40.00 -5.19
C ASN A 89 -4.68 -40.55 -5.01
N GLY A 90 -5.69 -39.93 -5.66
CA GLY A 90 -7.09 -40.30 -5.55
C GLY A 90 -7.86 -39.61 -4.40
N GLU A 91 -7.21 -38.74 -3.64
CA GLU A 91 -7.83 -37.93 -2.58
C GLU A 91 -8.79 -36.91 -3.19
N LEU A 92 -10.04 -36.89 -2.70
CA LEU A 92 -11.10 -36.01 -3.20
C LEU A 92 -11.69 -35.20 -2.02
N VAL A 93 -11.63 -33.89 -2.11
CA VAL A 93 -12.13 -33.02 -1.05
C VAL A 93 -12.90 -31.84 -1.64
N THR A 94 -14.03 -31.50 -1.02
CA THR A 94 -14.79 -30.28 -1.28
C THR A 94 -14.51 -29.28 -0.16
N SER A 95 -14.32 -28.02 -0.52
CA SER A 95 -14.08 -26.93 0.43
C SER A 95 -15.30 -26.61 1.30
N ASP A 96 -15.08 -25.83 2.35
CA ASP A 96 -16.13 -25.02 2.97
C ASP A 96 -16.74 -24.07 1.92
N THR A 97 -17.89 -23.48 2.25
CA THR A 97 -18.55 -22.48 1.41
C THR A 97 -17.92 -21.11 1.61
N ALA A 98 -17.50 -20.48 0.53
CA ALA A 98 -17.16 -19.07 0.47
C ALA A 98 -18.28 -18.30 -0.26
N TRP A 99 -18.24 -16.97 -0.21
CA TRP A 99 -19.23 -16.15 -0.87
C TRP A 99 -18.62 -14.85 -1.41
N PHE A 100 -19.35 -14.20 -2.31
CA PHE A 100 -19.17 -12.79 -2.66
C PHE A 100 -20.53 -12.16 -2.84
N GLU A 101 -20.63 -10.87 -2.55
CA GLU A 101 -21.86 -10.12 -2.73
C GLU A 101 -21.61 -8.94 -3.66
N THR A 102 -22.38 -8.85 -4.74
CA THR A 102 -22.25 -7.78 -5.72
C THR A 102 -22.66 -6.45 -5.12
N ALA A 103 -22.00 -5.41 -5.59
CA ALA A 103 -22.44 -4.03 -5.40
C ALA A 103 -23.71 -3.74 -6.24
N LYS A 104 -24.05 -2.46 -6.42
CA LYS A 104 -25.20 -2.06 -7.24
C LYS A 104 -25.02 -2.35 -8.74
N LEU A 105 -23.83 -2.68 -9.22
CA LEU A 105 -23.52 -2.85 -10.64
C LEU A 105 -24.05 -1.66 -11.46
N ASP A 106 -24.92 -1.94 -12.44
CA ASP A 106 -25.56 -0.92 -13.28
C ASP A 106 -26.90 -0.40 -12.71
N GLU A 107 -27.30 -0.85 -11.51
CA GLU A 107 -28.49 -0.33 -10.84
C GLU A 107 -28.27 1.12 -10.42
N PRO A 108 -29.09 2.06 -10.91
CA PRO A 108 -28.92 3.47 -10.61
C PRO A 108 -29.22 3.76 -9.13
N PHE A 109 -28.55 4.75 -8.57
CA PHE A 109 -28.94 5.33 -7.31
C PHE A 109 -30.19 6.20 -7.49
N THR A 110 -31.13 6.12 -6.54
CA THR A 110 -32.27 7.03 -6.43
C THR A 110 -31.99 8.18 -5.46
N ALA A 111 -30.92 8.06 -4.70
CA ALA A 111 -30.42 9.05 -3.75
C ALA A 111 -30.01 10.38 -4.42
N GLN A 112 -30.04 11.44 -3.63
CA GLN A 112 -29.55 12.77 -4.01
C GLN A 112 -28.28 13.07 -3.23
N ARG A 113 -27.34 13.78 -3.86
CA ARG A 113 -26.19 14.37 -3.17
C ARG A 113 -26.71 15.48 -2.25
N ILE A 114 -26.38 15.40 -0.97
CA ILE A 114 -26.82 16.39 0.04
C ILE A 114 -25.63 17.03 0.74
N SER A 115 -25.77 18.31 1.05
CA SER A 115 -24.81 19.10 1.83
C SER A 115 -25.52 19.74 3.03
N PRO A 116 -24.82 19.96 4.16
CA PRO A 116 -25.41 20.62 5.32
C PRO A 116 -25.68 22.10 5.04
N CYS A 117 -26.77 22.66 5.59
CA CYS A 117 -27.01 24.11 5.62
C CYS A 117 -26.35 24.75 6.84
N LEU A 118 -25.04 24.53 6.98
CA LEU A 118 -24.17 25.09 8.02
C LEU A 118 -23.15 26.02 7.39
N ALA A 119 -22.38 26.73 8.22
CA ALA A 119 -21.21 27.48 7.73
C ALA A 119 -20.22 26.49 7.07
N PRO A 120 -19.56 26.87 5.96
CA PRO A 120 -18.75 25.93 5.16
C PRO A 120 -17.69 25.14 5.94
N ASP A 121 -17.11 25.74 6.98
CA ASP A 121 -16.05 25.14 7.79
C ASP A 121 -16.57 24.40 9.03
N THR A 122 -17.88 24.22 9.15
CA THR A 122 -18.53 23.52 10.26
C THR A 122 -18.71 22.04 9.90
N ALA A 123 -17.97 21.16 10.55
CA ALA A 123 -18.13 19.72 10.37
C ALA A 123 -19.52 19.27 10.89
N PRO A 124 -20.29 18.50 10.08
CA PRO A 124 -21.66 18.20 10.42
C PRO A 124 -21.85 16.83 11.09
N TYR A 125 -22.83 16.75 11.98
CA TYR A 125 -23.70 15.59 12.07
C TYR A 125 -24.74 15.68 10.96
N MET A 126 -25.03 14.57 10.30
CA MET A 126 -26.14 14.44 9.34
C MET A 126 -26.98 13.24 9.73
N ARG A 127 -28.32 13.37 9.82
CA ARG A 127 -29.17 12.25 10.24
C ARG A 127 -30.53 12.26 9.55
N ARG A 128 -31.17 11.08 9.56
CA ARG A 128 -32.59 10.89 9.18
C ARG A 128 -33.23 9.82 10.05
N ALA A 129 -34.41 10.10 10.60
CA ALA A 129 -35.27 9.10 11.21
C ALA A 129 -36.16 8.45 10.14
N PHE A 130 -36.45 7.16 10.30
CA PHE A 130 -37.29 6.39 9.40
C PHE A 130 -37.96 5.22 10.13
N GLU A 131 -39.03 4.70 9.54
CA GLU A 131 -39.83 3.61 10.10
C GLU A 131 -39.67 2.34 9.27
N ILE A 132 -39.48 1.20 9.92
CA ILE A 132 -39.45 -0.12 9.29
C ILE A 132 -40.64 -0.95 9.77
N THR A 133 -41.35 -1.55 8.80
CA THR A 133 -42.44 -2.45 9.05
C THR A 133 -42.10 -3.88 8.67
N GLY A 134 -42.56 -4.84 9.47
CA GLY A 134 -42.21 -6.25 9.29
C GLY A 134 -40.90 -6.62 9.96
N GLU A 135 -40.61 -7.91 10.01
CA GLU A 135 -39.36 -8.46 10.53
C GLU A 135 -38.23 -8.22 9.52
N VAL A 136 -37.08 -7.72 9.99
CA VAL A 136 -35.92 -7.46 9.15
C VAL A 136 -35.25 -8.78 8.79
N LEU A 137 -35.04 -9.01 7.51
CA LEU A 137 -34.36 -10.18 6.95
C LEU A 137 -32.93 -9.85 6.53
N SER A 138 -32.72 -8.66 5.94
CA SER A 138 -31.40 -8.16 5.58
C SER A 138 -31.43 -6.64 5.42
N ALA A 139 -30.30 -5.99 5.69
CA ALA A 139 -30.12 -4.57 5.42
C ALA A 139 -28.72 -4.27 4.89
N ARG A 140 -28.64 -3.47 3.81
CA ARG A 140 -27.38 -3.05 3.17
C ARG A 140 -27.35 -1.54 2.98
N ALA A 141 -26.27 -0.91 3.46
CA ALA A 141 -26.04 0.50 3.29
C ALA A 141 -24.96 0.73 2.21
N TYR A 142 -25.29 1.52 1.19
CA TYR A 142 -24.42 1.91 0.07
C TYR A 142 -24.15 3.40 0.15
N PHE A 143 -23.00 3.78 0.75
CA PHE A 143 -22.74 5.18 1.08
C PHE A 143 -21.36 5.66 0.60
N THR A 144 -21.27 6.94 0.32
CA THR A 144 -20.03 7.68 0.09
C THR A 144 -20.18 9.14 0.53
N GLY A 145 -19.08 9.87 0.64
CA GLY A 145 -19.08 11.27 1.02
C GLY A 145 -17.85 12.04 0.54
N LEU A 146 -17.93 13.35 0.48
CA LEU A 146 -16.78 14.24 0.37
C LEU A 146 -16.48 14.85 1.74
N GLY A 147 -15.32 14.53 2.21
CA GLY A 147 -14.86 14.47 3.57
C GLY A 147 -14.81 13.01 4.05
N ILE A 148 -13.90 12.71 5.00
CA ILE A 148 -13.91 11.42 5.68
C ILE A 148 -15.23 11.30 6.43
N TYR A 149 -15.92 10.15 6.31
CA TYR A 149 -17.19 9.92 6.99
C TYR A 149 -17.20 8.63 7.80
N GLU A 150 -17.96 8.62 8.87
CA GLU A 150 -18.37 7.43 9.60
C GLU A 150 -19.89 7.33 9.61
N LEU A 151 -20.44 6.17 9.22
CA LEU A 151 -21.86 5.89 9.18
C LEU A 151 -22.32 5.26 10.51
N TYR A 152 -23.47 5.68 11.01
CA TYR A 152 -24.08 5.20 12.25
C TYR A 152 -25.54 4.81 12.03
N LEU A 153 -25.97 3.79 12.77
CA LEU A 153 -27.36 3.37 12.84
C LEU A 153 -27.73 3.15 14.31
N ASN A 154 -28.81 3.78 14.73
CA ASN A 154 -29.35 3.65 16.09
C ASN A 154 -28.32 3.89 17.22
N GLY A 155 -27.32 4.74 16.96
CA GLY A 155 -26.24 5.09 17.88
C GLY A 155 -24.97 4.24 17.73
N GLU A 156 -25.00 3.19 16.94
CA GLU A 156 -23.86 2.31 16.72
C GLU A 156 -23.18 2.59 15.38
N LYS A 157 -21.85 2.52 15.34
CA LYS A 157 -21.07 2.65 14.10
C LYS A 157 -21.34 1.45 13.18
N ALA A 158 -21.61 1.70 11.89
CA ALA A 158 -22.03 0.69 10.93
C ALA A 158 -21.02 -0.45 10.69
N ASN A 159 -19.74 -0.23 11.00
CA ASN A 159 -18.68 -1.19 10.72
C ASN A 159 -17.37 -0.85 11.49
N ASP A 160 -16.32 -1.66 11.30
CA ASP A 160 -14.99 -1.50 11.88
C ASP A 160 -13.97 -0.81 10.95
N GLU A 161 -14.44 -0.19 9.86
CA GLU A 161 -13.60 0.54 8.91
C GLU A 161 -13.44 2.01 9.30
N TYR A 162 -12.33 2.61 8.87
CA TYR A 162 -11.98 4.00 9.12
C TYR A 162 -11.52 4.69 7.85
N LEU A 163 -11.53 6.01 7.85
CA LEU A 163 -11.06 6.88 6.78
C LEU A 163 -11.81 6.70 5.44
N ALA A 164 -13.05 6.19 5.47
CA ALA A 164 -13.89 6.10 4.27
C ALA A 164 -14.23 7.52 3.74
N PRO A 165 -14.35 7.70 2.41
CA PRO A 165 -14.38 6.72 1.35
C PRO A 165 -13.01 6.30 0.83
N GLY A 166 -11.91 6.76 1.41
CA GLY A 166 -10.54 6.58 0.94
C GLY A 166 -10.09 7.74 0.03
N CYS A 167 -8.85 7.65 -0.44
CA CYS A 167 -8.18 8.67 -1.24
C CYS A 167 -8.26 8.33 -2.73
N THR A 168 -9.05 9.08 -3.49
CA THR A 168 -9.14 8.98 -4.96
C THR A 168 -9.12 10.37 -5.59
N ALA A 169 -8.96 10.44 -6.91
CA ALA A 169 -9.20 11.67 -7.66
C ALA A 169 -10.72 11.93 -7.74
N TYR A 170 -11.30 12.54 -6.71
CA TYR A 170 -12.75 12.65 -6.50
C TYR A 170 -13.50 13.33 -7.65
N ASP A 171 -12.84 14.14 -8.44
CA ASP A 171 -13.38 14.76 -9.65
C ASP A 171 -13.30 13.86 -10.90
N SER A 172 -12.60 12.70 -10.82
CA SER A 172 -12.61 11.64 -11.82
C SER A 172 -13.48 10.45 -11.39
N TRP A 173 -13.29 10.00 -10.16
CA TRP A 173 -14.07 8.91 -9.61
C TRP A 173 -14.06 8.94 -8.07
N ILE A 174 -15.15 8.45 -7.49
CA ILE A 174 -15.29 8.23 -6.06
C ILE A 174 -15.92 6.87 -5.83
N GLN A 175 -15.46 6.18 -4.80
CA GLN A 175 -16.03 4.87 -4.43
C GLN A 175 -17.08 5.02 -3.34
N TYR A 176 -18.16 4.21 -3.45
CA TYR A 176 -19.05 3.99 -2.32
C TYR A 176 -18.68 2.69 -1.61
N GLN A 177 -18.89 2.68 -0.31
CA GLN A 177 -18.76 1.50 0.54
C GLN A 177 -20.11 0.80 0.67
N THR A 178 -20.07 -0.52 0.82
CA THR A 178 -21.24 -1.35 1.14
C THR A 178 -21.06 -1.94 2.53
N TYR A 179 -22.07 -1.76 3.38
CA TYR A 179 -22.06 -2.26 4.75
C TYR A 179 -23.24 -3.19 5.00
N ASP A 180 -22.99 -4.34 5.62
CA ASP A 180 -24.03 -5.18 6.18
C ASP A 180 -24.45 -4.57 7.54
N VAL A 181 -25.66 -4.06 7.60
CA VAL A 181 -26.19 -3.39 8.79
C VAL A 181 -27.46 -4.08 9.30
N THR A 182 -27.65 -5.34 8.93
CA THR A 182 -28.81 -6.13 9.26
C THR A 182 -29.11 -6.14 10.76
N ASP A 183 -28.06 -6.37 11.57
CA ASP A 183 -28.18 -6.46 13.02
C ASP A 183 -28.41 -5.11 13.72
N LEU A 184 -28.22 -3.99 12.99
CA LEU A 184 -28.39 -2.63 13.53
C LEU A 184 -29.79 -2.05 13.27
N ILE A 185 -30.63 -2.72 12.48
CA ILE A 185 -31.96 -2.28 12.10
C ILE A 185 -33.01 -3.14 12.79
N HIS A 186 -34.06 -2.52 13.26
CA HIS A 186 -35.20 -3.22 13.88
C HIS A 186 -36.54 -2.69 13.38
N THR A 187 -37.60 -3.46 13.61
CA THR A 187 -38.96 -3.03 13.32
C THR A 187 -39.32 -1.82 14.19
N GLY A 188 -39.99 -0.83 13.60
CA GLY A 188 -40.32 0.45 14.23
C GLY A 188 -39.39 1.57 13.83
N GLU A 189 -39.25 2.58 14.69
CA GLU A 189 -38.46 3.77 14.44
C GLU A 189 -36.94 3.49 14.50
N ASN A 190 -36.22 3.90 13.48
CA ASN A 190 -34.76 3.81 13.36
C ASN A 190 -34.20 5.16 12.99
N VAL A 191 -32.86 5.35 13.22
CA VAL A 191 -32.13 6.54 12.79
C VAL A 191 -30.85 6.12 12.10
N ILE A 192 -30.63 6.65 10.90
CA ILE A 192 -29.34 6.59 10.19
C ILE A 192 -28.67 7.96 10.26
N GLY A 193 -27.38 8.00 10.44
CA GLY A 193 -26.64 9.25 10.43
C GLY A 193 -25.16 9.08 10.06
N ALA A 194 -24.52 10.21 9.79
CA ALA A 194 -23.09 10.26 9.48
C ALA A 194 -22.43 11.43 10.22
N ILE A 195 -21.18 11.20 10.63
CA ILE A 195 -20.23 12.24 11.02
C ILE A 195 -19.31 12.46 9.84
N LEU A 196 -19.05 13.73 9.46
CA LEU A 196 -18.09 14.07 8.43
C LEU A 196 -17.00 14.97 9.00
N GLY A 197 -15.76 14.74 8.50
CA GLY A 197 -14.61 15.61 8.72
C GLY A 197 -13.92 15.94 7.40
N ASN A 198 -13.00 16.90 7.38
CA ASN A 198 -12.42 17.43 6.15
C ASN A 198 -11.76 16.39 5.25
N GLY A 199 -10.89 15.54 5.80
CA GLY A 199 -10.17 14.51 5.06
C GLY A 199 -9.41 15.04 3.84
N TRP A 200 -9.28 14.20 2.82
CA TRP A 200 -8.62 14.56 1.55
C TRP A 200 -9.46 15.48 0.65
N ALA A 201 -10.77 15.55 0.87
CA ALA A 201 -11.66 16.34 0.01
C ALA A 201 -11.63 17.83 0.32
N LYS A 202 -11.60 18.20 1.59
CA LYS A 202 -11.76 19.58 2.08
C LYS A 202 -10.58 20.10 2.89
N GLY A 203 -9.84 19.22 3.53
CA GLY A 203 -8.71 19.55 4.39
C GLY A 203 -7.52 20.14 3.64
N ARG A 204 -6.53 20.61 4.40
CA ARG A 204 -5.20 20.88 3.91
C ARG A 204 -4.49 19.57 3.61
N PHE A 205 -4.14 19.36 2.36
CA PHE A 205 -3.44 18.14 1.92
C PHE A 205 -2.71 18.37 0.59
N GLY A 206 -1.76 17.51 0.25
CA GLY A 206 -0.98 17.55 -0.98
C GLY A 206 -0.01 18.75 -1.01
N PHE A 207 0.21 19.28 -2.19
CA PHE A 207 1.15 20.38 -2.41
C PHE A 207 0.55 21.77 -2.17
N ASP A 208 -0.74 21.86 -1.88
CA ASP A 208 -1.44 23.10 -1.63
C ASP A 208 -1.56 23.37 -0.13
N GLY A 209 -1.67 24.64 0.22
CA GLY A 209 -1.97 25.06 1.56
C GLY A 209 -0.78 25.12 2.50
N VAL A 210 0.40 25.37 1.97
CA VAL A 210 1.53 25.77 2.81
C VAL A 210 1.19 27.11 3.44
N VAL A 211 0.87 27.08 4.72
CA VAL A 211 0.60 28.29 5.51
C VAL A 211 1.77 28.46 6.46
N GLY A 212 2.41 29.64 6.41
CA GLY A 212 3.43 29.98 7.40
C GLY A 212 2.84 30.05 8.81
N ASP A 213 3.64 29.75 9.80
CA ASP A 213 3.40 29.89 11.24
C ASP A 213 2.07 29.32 11.77
N TYR A 214 2.06 28.03 12.01
CA TYR A 214 0.91 27.26 12.55
C TYR A 214 0.55 27.59 14.00
N GLU A 215 1.50 28.04 14.80
CA GLU A 215 1.20 28.38 16.21
C GLU A 215 0.26 29.58 16.31
N THR A 216 0.38 30.50 15.36
CA THR A 216 -0.49 31.69 15.28
C THR A 216 -1.73 31.52 14.42
N ASN A 217 -1.77 30.51 13.53
CA ASN A 217 -2.86 30.26 12.59
C ASN A 217 -3.72 29.05 12.91
N PHE A 218 -3.56 28.41 14.05
CA PHE A 218 -4.46 27.34 14.49
C PHE A 218 -5.80 27.91 14.97
N PRO A 219 -6.95 27.38 14.50
CA PRO A 219 -7.10 26.32 13.49
C PRO A 219 -6.88 26.84 12.06
N GLY A 220 -5.96 26.26 11.32
CA GLY A 220 -5.68 26.61 9.92
C GLY A 220 -6.93 26.58 9.03
N LYS A 221 -6.91 27.30 7.92
CA LYS A 221 -8.03 27.29 6.97
C LYS A 221 -8.01 25.98 6.15
N PRO A 222 -9.19 25.37 5.86
CA PRO A 222 -9.29 24.30 4.88
C PRO A 222 -8.76 24.78 3.52
N CYS A 223 -8.05 23.92 2.81
CA CYS A 223 -7.57 24.22 1.46
C CYS A 223 -8.64 23.98 0.41
N ASN A 224 -9.69 23.21 0.77
CA ASN A 224 -10.78 22.86 -0.14
C ASN A 224 -10.27 22.24 -1.44
N MET A 225 -9.49 21.14 -1.31
CA MET A 225 -8.83 20.45 -2.42
C MET A 225 -9.78 20.17 -3.60
N TYR A 226 -10.95 19.62 -3.32
CA TYR A 226 -11.97 19.26 -4.30
C TYR A 226 -13.28 20.00 -4.10
N THR A 227 -13.60 20.42 -2.88
CA THR A 227 -14.90 21.01 -2.54
C THR A 227 -14.81 21.95 -1.36
N GLU A 228 -15.66 22.98 -1.37
CA GLU A 228 -15.90 23.87 -0.20
C GLU A 228 -16.98 23.32 0.72
N GLU A 229 -17.79 22.35 0.26
CA GLU A 229 -18.90 21.79 1.00
C GLU A 229 -18.68 20.32 1.34
N TYR A 230 -19.10 19.91 2.52
CA TYR A 230 -19.28 18.50 2.83
C TYR A 230 -20.41 17.91 1.97
N LEU A 231 -20.28 16.66 1.58
CA LEU A 231 -21.27 15.96 0.79
C LEU A 231 -21.48 14.56 1.36
N LEU A 232 -22.74 14.15 1.48
CA LEU A 232 -23.14 12.78 1.76
C LEU A 232 -24.05 12.28 0.64
N PHE A 233 -23.86 11.01 0.25
CA PHE A 233 -24.65 10.37 -0.79
C PHE A 233 -24.78 8.88 -0.50
N GLY A 234 -25.98 8.34 -0.55
CA GLY A 234 -26.17 6.90 -0.37
C GLY A 234 -27.61 6.46 -0.17
N GLU A 235 -27.75 5.15 -0.11
CA GLU A 235 -29.01 4.42 0.06
C GLU A 235 -28.84 3.33 1.11
N LEU A 236 -29.86 3.13 1.92
CA LEU A 236 -30.03 1.99 2.80
C LEU A 236 -31.22 1.16 2.28
N HIS A 237 -30.94 -0.07 1.89
CA HIS A 237 -31.92 -1.06 1.46
C HIS A 237 -32.22 -2.03 2.60
N VAL A 238 -33.46 -2.10 3.02
CA VAL A 238 -33.92 -2.99 4.11
C VAL A 238 -34.96 -3.93 3.55
N THR A 239 -34.65 -5.22 3.53
CA THR A 239 -35.58 -6.28 3.14
C THR A 239 -36.26 -6.83 4.39
N THR A 240 -37.58 -6.87 4.38
CA THR A 240 -38.40 -7.37 5.49
C THR A 240 -39.37 -8.43 4.99
N THR A 241 -40.09 -9.08 5.91
CA THR A 241 -41.20 -10.00 5.59
C THR A 241 -42.35 -9.34 4.84
N GLN A 242 -42.39 -7.99 4.77
CA GLN A 242 -43.41 -7.21 4.06
C GLN A 242 -42.90 -6.58 2.74
N GLY A 243 -41.63 -6.79 2.38
CA GLY A 243 -41.02 -6.28 1.18
C GLY A 243 -39.79 -5.42 1.45
N GLU A 244 -39.28 -4.74 0.42
CA GLU A 244 -38.11 -3.87 0.50
C GLU A 244 -38.53 -2.42 0.80
N THR A 245 -37.80 -1.78 1.71
CA THR A 245 -37.85 -0.34 1.99
C THR A 245 -36.51 0.28 1.68
N VAL A 246 -36.49 1.36 0.91
CA VAL A 246 -35.26 2.08 0.55
C VAL A 246 -35.26 3.46 1.19
N ILE A 247 -34.23 3.73 2.01
CA ILE A 247 -34.01 5.02 2.64
C ILE A 247 -32.83 5.69 1.90
N VAL A 248 -33.06 6.85 1.31
CA VAL A 248 -32.09 7.56 0.47
C VAL A 248 -31.61 8.84 1.13
N THR A 249 -30.47 9.34 0.73
CA THR A 249 -30.10 10.73 1.01
C THR A 249 -30.95 11.67 0.14
N ASP A 250 -31.66 12.55 0.79
CA ASP A 250 -32.54 13.59 0.20
C ASP A 250 -32.73 14.75 1.18
N GLU A 251 -33.60 15.71 0.83
CA GLU A 251 -33.88 16.90 1.62
C GLU A 251 -34.62 16.63 2.93
N SER A 252 -35.06 15.40 3.20
CA SER A 252 -35.63 15.00 4.49
C SER A 252 -34.57 14.76 5.59
N TRP A 253 -33.32 14.72 5.24
CA TRP A 253 -32.22 14.66 6.20
C TRP A 253 -32.07 15.99 6.94
N GLN A 254 -31.48 15.92 8.11
CA GLN A 254 -31.19 17.05 8.98
C GLN A 254 -29.71 17.08 9.34
N CYS A 255 -29.19 18.26 9.67
CA CYS A 255 -27.81 18.42 10.08
C CYS A 255 -27.68 19.32 11.32
N ALA A 256 -26.57 19.17 12.03
CA ALA A 256 -26.15 20.01 13.13
C ALA A 256 -24.63 20.08 13.20
N PRO A 257 -24.01 21.10 13.80
CA PRO A 257 -22.60 21.10 14.07
C PRO A 257 -22.20 19.88 14.91
N ASN A 258 -21.12 19.21 14.55
CA ASN A 258 -20.54 18.17 15.36
C ASN A 258 -19.39 18.71 16.25
N PRO A 259 -18.90 17.98 17.26
CA PRO A 259 -17.82 18.39 18.15
C PRO A 259 -16.47 18.63 17.47
N LEU A 260 -16.27 18.17 16.26
CA LEU A 260 -15.03 18.35 15.50
C LEU A 260 -14.97 19.77 14.95
N THR A 261 -14.49 20.71 15.78
CA THR A 261 -14.43 22.14 15.43
C THR A 261 -13.30 22.47 14.47
N PHE A 262 -12.35 21.57 14.29
CA PHE A 262 -11.26 21.62 13.33
C PHE A 262 -10.77 20.21 13.04
N GLY A 263 -10.37 19.92 11.80
CA GLY A 263 -9.76 18.65 11.43
C GLY A 263 -9.08 18.72 10.08
N ASN A 264 -7.80 18.35 10.02
CA ASN A 264 -7.04 18.12 8.79
C ASN A 264 -6.14 16.92 8.98
N ILE A 265 -5.86 16.20 7.89
CA ILE A 265 -4.99 15.00 7.96
C ILE A 265 -3.62 15.35 8.52
N TYR A 266 -2.99 16.46 8.09
CA TYR A 266 -1.66 16.85 8.58
C TYR A 266 -1.68 17.44 9.98
N ASP A 267 -2.69 18.26 10.28
CA ASP A 267 -2.70 19.07 11.49
C ASP A 267 -3.33 18.36 12.68
N GLY A 268 -4.19 17.38 12.40
CA GLY A 268 -4.94 16.68 13.42
C GLY A 268 -6.29 17.30 13.68
N GLU A 269 -6.77 17.27 14.92
CA GLU A 269 -8.16 17.60 15.27
C GLU A 269 -8.29 18.44 16.53
N ARG A 270 -9.34 19.26 16.56
CA ARG A 270 -9.84 19.90 17.77
C ARG A 270 -11.27 19.46 18.03
N TYR A 271 -11.48 18.76 19.13
CA TYR A 271 -12.76 18.21 19.54
C TYR A 271 -13.28 18.94 20.77
N ASP A 272 -14.41 19.61 20.65
CA ASP A 272 -15.08 20.28 21.77
C ASP A 272 -16.26 19.45 22.24
N ALA A 273 -16.10 18.67 23.30
CA ALA A 273 -17.14 17.80 23.82
C ALA A 273 -18.39 18.57 24.32
N ASN A 274 -18.31 19.88 24.55
CA ASN A 274 -19.48 20.70 24.87
C ASN A 274 -20.50 20.81 23.72
N LEU A 275 -20.06 20.48 22.49
CA LEU A 275 -20.92 20.47 21.29
C LEU A 275 -21.53 19.08 21.03
N GLU A 276 -21.25 18.06 21.84
CA GLU A 276 -21.85 16.76 21.69
C GLU A 276 -23.38 16.84 21.82
N ILE A 277 -24.06 16.18 20.89
CA ILE A 277 -25.50 16.00 20.95
C ILE A 277 -25.78 14.58 21.47
N GLU A 278 -26.29 14.48 22.67
CA GLU A 278 -26.60 13.20 23.30
C GLU A 278 -27.58 12.39 22.44
N ASN A 279 -27.23 11.12 22.19
CA ASN A 279 -28.04 10.21 21.33
C ASN A 279 -28.31 10.78 19.91
N TRP A 280 -27.41 11.55 19.36
CA TRP A 280 -27.61 12.27 18.09
C TRP A 280 -28.12 11.38 16.94
N CYS A 281 -27.71 10.11 16.91
CA CYS A 281 -28.11 9.11 15.91
C CYS A 281 -29.04 8.02 16.49
N ALA A 282 -29.88 8.36 17.46
CA ALA A 282 -30.86 7.43 18.03
C ALA A 282 -32.27 8.03 18.07
N PRO A 283 -33.33 7.19 18.09
CA PRO A 283 -34.72 7.66 18.24
C PRO A 283 -34.93 8.50 19.50
N SER A 284 -34.20 8.23 20.58
CA SER A 284 -34.26 8.96 21.87
C SER A 284 -33.66 10.36 21.83
N CYS A 285 -33.13 10.83 20.70
CA CYS A 285 -32.54 12.17 20.59
C CYS A 285 -33.55 13.28 20.83
N THR A 286 -33.27 14.15 21.80
CA THR A 286 -34.16 15.27 22.18
C THR A 286 -33.69 16.64 21.65
N TYR A 287 -32.59 16.69 20.91
CA TYR A 287 -32.06 17.93 20.37
C TYR A 287 -33.03 18.56 19.36
N ALA A 288 -33.41 19.82 19.59
CA ALA A 288 -34.43 20.49 18.82
C ALA A 288 -33.94 21.38 17.67
N ASN A 289 -32.63 21.73 17.66
CA ASN A 289 -32.09 22.74 16.74
C ASN A 289 -31.49 22.16 15.48
N TRP A 290 -32.00 21.03 15.00
CA TRP A 290 -31.61 20.45 13.73
C TRP A 290 -31.90 21.42 12.59
N GLN A 291 -30.93 21.55 11.67
CA GLN A 291 -31.04 22.37 10.47
C GLN A 291 -31.31 21.47 9.24
N PRO A 292 -31.92 22.02 8.19
CA PRO A 292 -32.10 21.28 6.96
C PRO A 292 -30.77 21.00 6.25
N VAL A 293 -30.77 20.01 5.40
CA VAL A 293 -29.76 19.83 4.36
C VAL A 293 -30.26 20.44 3.05
N LYS A 294 -29.37 20.63 2.10
CA LYS A 294 -29.71 21.07 0.73
C LYS A 294 -29.20 20.07 -0.29
N ARG A 295 -29.87 19.96 -1.39
CA ARG A 295 -29.39 19.21 -2.55
C ARG A 295 -28.11 19.88 -3.09
N ASN A 296 -27.04 19.10 -3.26
CA ASN A 296 -25.80 19.56 -3.86
C ASN A 296 -25.76 19.23 -5.35
N THR A 297 -25.75 20.26 -6.18
CA THR A 297 -25.68 20.15 -7.64
C THR A 297 -24.47 20.84 -8.23
N THR A 298 -23.64 21.47 -7.41
CA THR A 298 -22.54 22.34 -7.82
C THR A 298 -21.15 21.68 -7.69
N THR A 299 -21.01 20.76 -6.78
CA THR A 299 -19.73 20.08 -6.58
C THR A 299 -19.39 19.21 -7.79
N ASN A 300 -18.22 19.42 -8.37
CA ASN A 300 -17.68 18.57 -9.42
C ASN A 300 -17.27 17.22 -8.81
N LEU A 301 -18.07 16.20 -9.04
CA LEU A 301 -17.84 14.84 -8.57
C LEU A 301 -17.74 13.91 -9.77
N GLY A 302 -16.70 13.10 -9.80
CA GLY A 302 -16.50 12.08 -10.81
C GLY A 302 -17.49 10.92 -10.75
N ALA A 303 -17.24 9.89 -11.50
CA ALA A 303 -18.09 8.70 -11.53
C ALA A 303 -18.15 8.02 -10.14
N ILE A 304 -19.37 7.75 -9.67
CA ILE A 304 -19.59 6.98 -8.44
C ILE A 304 -19.52 5.50 -8.81
N SER A 305 -18.61 4.77 -8.22
CA SER A 305 -18.42 3.33 -8.48
C SER A 305 -18.34 2.52 -7.18
N ALA A 306 -18.54 1.21 -7.29
CA ALA A 306 -18.30 0.31 -6.19
C ALA A 306 -16.81 0.35 -5.77
N ARG A 307 -16.56 0.03 -4.51
CA ARG A 307 -15.21 0.08 -3.92
C ARG A 307 -14.23 -0.89 -4.59
N LEU A 308 -13.00 -0.44 -4.72
CA LEU A 308 -11.81 -1.26 -4.98
C LEU A 308 -10.88 -1.26 -3.75
N SER A 309 -10.92 -0.22 -2.94
CA SER A 309 -10.09 -0.09 -1.74
C SER A 309 -10.36 -1.19 -0.73
N LEU A 310 -9.29 -1.80 -0.24
CA LEU A 310 -9.37 -2.58 0.99
C LEU A 310 -9.73 -1.65 2.17
N PRO A 311 -10.56 -2.11 3.12
CA PRO A 311 -10.89 -1.29 4.28
C PRO A 311 -9.65 -0.96 5.11
N VAL A 312 -9.56 0.26 5.60
CA VAL A 312 -8.58 0.63 6.61
C VAL A 312 -9.11 0.22 7.97
N LYS A 313 -8.34 -0.59 8.71
CA LYS A 313 -8.75 -1.13 10.00
C LYS A 313 -7.68 -0.92 11.07
N ALA A 314 -8.11 -0.88 12.34
CA ALA A 314 -7.19 -1.00 13.47
C ALA A 314 -6.75 -2.46 13.62
N LYS A 315 -5.49 -2.74 13.30
CA LYS A 315 -4.96 -4.12 13.21
C LYS A 315 -4.14 -4.53 14.44
N HIS A 316 -3.51 -3.59 15.09
CA HIS A 316 -2.72 -3.81 16.32
C HIS A 316 -3.03 -2.75 17.35
N ILE A 317 -3.17 -3.19 18.60
CA ILE A 317 -3.35 -2.31 19.76
C ILE A 317 -2.10 -2.40 20.63
N ILE A 318 -1.46 -1.26 20.87
CA ILE A 318 -0.22 -1.15 21.65
C ILE A 318 -0.51 -0.34 22.90
N THR A 319 -0.12 -0.85 24.07
CA THR A 319 -0.14 -0.09 25.32
C THR A 319 1.22 0.59 25.49
N PRO A 320 1.30 1.93 25.39
CA PRO A 320 2.56 2.65 25.48
C PRO A 320 3.06 2.71 26.94
N LYS A 321 4.37 2.96 27.08
CA LYS A 321 5.00 3.12 28.40
C LYS A 321 5.35 4.58 28.64
N GLN A 322 4.99 5.12 29.80
CA GLN A 322 5.44 6.44 30.20
C GLN A 322 6.97 6.46 30.38
N ILE A 323 7.61 7.48 29.86
CA ILE A 323 9.04 7.71 30.00
C ILE A 323 9.32 9.03 30.72
N THR A 324 10.49 9.13 31.34
CA THR A 324 10.96 10.37 31.99
C THR A 324 11.89 11.10 31.02
N THR A 325 11.56 12.35 30.70
CA THR A 325 12.42 13.21 29.88
C THR A 325 13.17 14.22 30.75
N PRO A 326 14.34 14.75 30.29
CA PRO A 326 15.08 15.80 31.03
C PRO A 326 14.25 17.06 31.29
N LYS A 327 13.22 17.31 30.47
CA LYS A 327 12.29 18.46 30.58
C LYS A 327 11.05 18.13 31.43
N ASN A 328 10.97 16.93 32.02
CA ASN A 328 9.80 16.43 32.76
C ASN A 328 8.50 16.51 31.96
N GLU A 329 8.55 16.19 30.67
CA GLU A 329 7.39 16.14 29.79
C GLU A 329 6.55 14.88 30.06
N LEU A 330 5.24 14.95 29.87
CA LEU A 330 4.35 13.78 29.97
C LEU A 330 4.36 13.00 28.66
N VAL A 331 5.36 12.14 28.46
CA VAL A 331 5.63 11.42 27.20
C VAL A 331 5.48 9.91 27.39
N PHE A 332 4.92 9.27 26.39
CA PHE A 332 4.80 7.82 26.29
C PHE A 332 5.52 7.31 25.04
N ASP A 333 6.26 6.20 25.19
CA ASP A 333 6.90 5.46 24.11
C ASP A 333 6.09 4.19 23.77
N LEU A 334 5.71 4.02 22.53
CA LEU A 334 5.06 2.81 22.02
C LEU A 334 6.04 1.64 21.86
N GLY A 335 7.34 1.94 21.75
CA GLY A 335 8.37 0.96 21.39
C GLY A 335 8.37 0.60 19.89
N GLN A 336 7.42 1.12 19.11
CA GLN A 336 7.25 0.92 17.67
C GLN A 336 6.71 2.19 17.03
N ASN A 337 7.29 2.65 15.92
CA ASN A 337 6.71 3.69 15.07
C ASN A 337 5.55 3.08 14.27
N ILE A 338 4.39 3.73 14.27
CA ILE A 338 3.16 3.24 13.66
C ILE A 338 2.43 4.36 12.92
N THR A 339 1.54 3.98 12.01
CA THR A 339 0.47 4.83 11.49
C THR A 339 -0.83 4.50 12.20
N GLY A 340 -1.58 5.52 12.64
CA GLY A 340 -2.88 5.31 13.26
C GLY A 340 -3.27 6.36 14.27
N TRP A 341 -3.88 5.89 15.34
CA TRP A 341 -4.45 6.72 16.39
C TRP A 341 -3.92 6.37 17.77
N PHE A 342 -4.03 7.32 18.68
CA PHE A 342 -4.04 7.08 20.11
C PHE A 342 -5.47 7.14 20.63
N THR A 343 -5.76 6.41 21.71
CA THR A 343 -7.03 6.43 22.42
C THR A 343 -6.78 6.48 23.91
N PHE A 344 -7.73 7.05 24.66
CA PHE A 344 -7.67 7.09 26.12
C PHE A 344 -9.04 7.39 26.74
N MET A 345 -9.18 7.12 28.03
CA MET A 345 -10.32 7.61 28.81
C MET A 345 -9.93 8.95 29.45
N ALA A 346 -10.79 9.96 29.30
CA ALA A 346 -10.64 11.27 29.93
C ALA A 346 -11.74 11.49 30.97
N ASP A 347 -11.35 11.78 32.22
CA ASP A 347 -12.21 12.20 33.33
C ASP A 347 -11.61 13.50 33.90
N LEU A 348 -11.78 14.58 33.15
CA LEU A 348 -11.16 15.87 33.37
C LEU A 348 -12.23 16.91 33.77
N PRO A 349 -11.90 17.93 34.59
CA PRO A 349 -12.82 19.02 34.87
C PRO A 349 -13.37 19.71 33.62
N ALA A 350 -14.59 20.23 33.71
CA ALA A 350 -15.22 20.95 32.59
C ALA A 350 -14.35 22.16 32.15
N GLY A 351 -14.21 22.34 30.83
CA GLY A 351 -13.45 23.42 30.22
C GLY A 351 -11.94 23.22 30.16
N VAL A 352 -11.42 22.10 30.68
CA VAL A 352 -10.01 21.77 30.50
C VAL A 352 -9.76 21.43 29.04
N GLU A 353 -8.80 22.08 28.42
CA GLU A 353 -8.28 21.77 27.08
C GLU A 353 -7.03 20.88 27.23
N LEU A 354 -7.18 19.59 26.93
CA LEU A 354 -6.09 18.62 26.84
C LEU A 354 -5.50 18.68 25.45
N ARG A 355 -4.17 18.76 25.36
CA ARG A 355 -3.43 18.72 24.10
C ARG A 355 -2.60 17.45 24.03
N VAL A 356 -2.75 16.70 22.94
CA VAL A 356 -1.99 15.48 22.65
C VAL A 356 -1.21 15.68 21.37
N GLN A 357 0.10 15.51 21.42
CA GLN A 357 1.00 15.66 20.28
C GLN A 357 1.68 14.34 19.99
N THR A 358 1.96 14.10 18.72
CA THR A 358 2.66 12.89 18.26
C THR A 358 4.02 13.23 17.67
N GLY A 359 4.96 12.29 17.72
CA GLY A 359 6.31 12.41 17.16
C GLY A 359 6.96 11.06 16.96
N GLU A 360 7.98 11.01 16.10
CA GLU A 360 8.65 9.77 15.72
C GLU A 360 9.89 9.47 16.58
N LEU A 361 10.50 10.47 17.15
CA LEU A 361 11.80 10.33 17.83
C LEU A 361 11.92 11.24 19.04
N LEU A 362 12.95 10.96 19.85
CA LEU A 362 13.45 11.85 20.88
C LEU A 362 14.76 12.48 20.37
N GLN A 363 15.02 13.73 20.74
CA GLN A 363 16.33 14.35 20.57
C GLN A 363 16.79 14.89 21.91
N ASP A 364 18.03 14.60 22.31
CA ASP A 364 18.55 14.87 23.64
C ASP A 364 17.60 14.31 24.76
N ASP A 365 17.07 13.11 24.55
CA ASP A 365 16.09 12.41 25.38
C ASP A 365 14.78 13.18 25.64
N CYS A 366 14.49 14.23 24.86
CA CYS A 366 13.27 15.03 24.91
C CYS A 366 12.39 14.79 23.69
N PHE A 367 11.10 14.99 23.83
CA PHE A 367 10.13 14.90 22.75
C PHE A 367 10.51 15.85 21.62
N TYR A 368 10.61 15.32 20.39
CA TYR A 368 11.02 16.05 19.20
C TYR A 368 10.05 15.86 18.05
N ARG A 369 9.82 16.91 17.28
CA ARG A 369 8.85 16.89 16.18
C ARG A 369 9.14 17.87 15.03
N ASP A 370 10.31 18.50 14.98
CA ASP A 370 10.61 19.50 13.93
C ASP A 370 10.68 18.86 12.53
N ASN A 371 10.96 17.54 12.47
CA ASN A 371 10.92 16.75 11.22
C ASN A 371 9.52 16.56 10.65
N LEU A 372 8.47 16.90 11.37
CA LEU A 372 7.09 16.90 10.85
C LEU A 372 6.83 18.10 9.92
N ARG A 373 7.80 19.00 9.78
CA ARG A 373 7.74 20.21 8.95
C ARG A 373 6.55 21.09 9.37
N THR A 374 5.58 21.28 8.47
CA THR A 374 4.40 22.13 8.73
C THR A 374 3.22 21.35 9.34
N ALA A 375 3.29 20.04 9.48
CA ALA A 375 2.22 19.24 10.07
C ALA A 375 2.17 19.45 11.58
N LEU A 376 1.04 19.93 12.11
CA LEU A 376 0.85 20.10 13.56
C LEU A 376 0.77 18.77 14.28
N SER A 377 0.19 17.75 13.64
CA SER A 377 0.10 16.39 14.18
C SER A 377 -0.34 16.39 15.64
N GLU A 378 -1.50 17.02 15.92
CA GLU A 378 -1.97 17.37 17.25
C GLU A 378 -3.47 17.10 17.41
N TYR A 379 -3.87 16.69 18.60
CA TYR A 379 -5.26 16.56 18.98
C TYR A 379 -5.55 17.43 20.20
N ARG A 380 -6.61 18.22 20.15
CA ARG A 380 -7.09 19.03 21.28
C ARG A 380 -8.46 18.57 21.70
N TYR A 381 -8.63 18.24 22.97
CA TYR A 381 -9.88 17.84 23.57
C TYR A 381 -10.33 18.84 24.63
N ILE A 382 -11.53 19.39 24.47
CA ILE A 382 -12.14 20.25 25.48
C ILE A 382 -13.18 19.44 26.25
N SER A 383 -12.95 19.25 27.57
CA SER A 383 -13.76 18.41 28.43
C SER A 383 -15.07 19.10 28.88
N THR A 384 -16.14 18.30 28.97
CA THR A 384 -17.42 18.68 29.56
C THR A 384 -17.48 18.47 31.08
N GLY A 385 -16.44 17.84 31.69
CA GLY A 385 -16.49 17.33 33.07
C GLY A 385 -17.10 15.94 33.20
N LYS A 386 -17.46 15.28 32.10
CA LYS A 386 -17.93 13.89 32.06
C LYS A 386 -16.80 12.98 31.62
N LYS A 387 -16.76 11.78 32.16
CA LYS A 387 -15.83 10.73 31.69
C LYS A 387 -16.20 10.31 30.29
N ALA A 388 -15.22 10.32 29.37
CA ALA A 388 -15.41 10.01 27.96
C ALA A 388 -14.26 9.16 27.39
N PHE A 389 -14.57 8.32 26.40
CA PHE A 389 -13.60 7.64 25.56
C PHE A 389 -13.22 8.55 24.40
N ILE A 390 -11.93 8.80 24.23
CA ILE A 390 -11.40 9.75 23.25
C ILE A 390 -10.64 9.00 22.17
N ARG A 391 -10.93 9.34 20.90
CA ARG A 391 -10.20 8.94 19.72
C ARG A 391 -10.31 10.00 18.62
N PRO A 392 -9.36 10.09 17.69
CA PRO A 392 -9.53 10.84 16.45
C PRO A 392 -10.62 10.25 15.54
N ILE A 393 -11.08 11.01 14.54
CA ILE A 393 -12.16 10.62 13.62
C ILE A 393 -11.74 10.73 12.17
N ALA A 394 -11.21 11.89 11.75
CA ALA A 394 -11.02 12.27 10.34
C ALA A 394 -9.55 12.61 10.02
N THR A 395 -8.62 12.05 10.74
CA THR A 395 -7.16 12.18 10.54
C THR A 395 -6.48 10.86 10.87
N PHE A 396 -5.18 10.77 10.61
CA PHE A 396 -4.28 9.74 11.11
C PHE A 396 -2.91 10.37 11.38
N TYR A 397 -2.12 9.71 12.23
CA TYR A 397 -0.80 10.16 12.64
C TYR A 397 0.24 9.07 12.34
N GLY A 398 1.47 9.49 12.04
CA GLY A 398 2.65 8.62 12.06
C GLY A 398 3.47 8.95 13.31
N PHE A 399 3.68 7.96 14.21
CA PHE A 399 4.31 8.26 15.50
C PHE A 399 4.82 7.02 16.23
N ARG A 400 5.82 7.28 17.07
CA ARG A 400 6.27 6.37 18.13
C ARG A 400 6.00 6.94 19.52
N TYR A 401 6.00 8.26 19.64
CA TYR A 401 5.86 8.95 20.93
C TYR A 401 4.58 9.77 20.99
N ILE A 402 3.95 9.78 22.16
CA ILE A 402 2.77 10.59 22.46
C ILE A 402 3.11 11.51 23.63
N LYS A 403 2.86 12.81 23.47
CA LYS A 403 3.04 13.81 24.53
C LYS A 403 1.71 14.43 24.91
N PHE A 404 1.40 14.42 26.22
CA PHE A 404 0.27 15.11 26.80
C PHE A 404 0.69 16.48 27.35
N SER A 405 -0.16 17.47 27.21
CA SER A 405 0.02 18.82 27.76
C SER A 405 -1.34 19.50 27.97
N GLY A 406 -1.35 20.69 28.60
CA GLY A 406 -2.59 21.36 29.01
C GLY A 406 -3.11 20.88 30.37
N VAL A 407 -2.46 19.89 30.99
CA VAL A 407 -2.73 19.35 32.32
C VAL A 407 -1.43 19.30 33.13
N ALA A 408 -1.53 19.35 34.46
CA ALA A 408 -0.35 19.30 35.35
C ALA A 408 0.22 17.87 35.45
N ASP A 409 -0.63 16.89 35.44
CA ASP A 409 -0.30 15.47 35.52
C ASP A 409 -1.37 14.63 34.78
N LEU A 410 -1.29 13.33 34.85
CA LEU A 410 -2.21 12.40 34.16
C LEU A 410 -3.43 12.00 35.00
N THR A 411 -3.73 12.71 36.09
CA THR A 411 -4.92 12.43 36.89
C THR A 411 -6.18 12.59 36.04
N GLY A 412 -7.00 11.53 35.97
CA GLY A 412 -8.17 11.47 35.09
C GLY A 412 -7.91 11.05 33.66
N ILE A 413 -6.67 10.71 33.28
CA ILE A 413 -6.36 10.13 31.98
C ILE A 413 -5.92 8.69 32.19
N THR A 414 -6.70 7.73 31.66
CA THR A 414 -6.46 6.29 31.81
C THR A 414 -6.61 5.55 30.50
N ASP A 415 -6.27 4.26 30.49
CA ASP A 415 -6.47 3.36 29.36
C ASP A 415 -5.85 3.89 28.05
N ILE A 416 -4.67 4.50 28.15
CA ILE A 416 -3.94 5.03 26.99
C ILE A 416 -3.50 3.87 26.11
N GLN A 417 -3.94 3.87 24.84
CA GLN A 417 -3.59 2.89 23.83
C GLN A 417 -3.20 3.60 22.52
N ALA A 418 -2.47 2.90 21.68
CA ALA A 418 -2.23 3.29 20.29
C ALA A 418 -2.75 2.19 19.35
N TRP A 419 -3.49 2.58 18.33
CA TRP A 419 -4.10 1.71 17.35
C TRP A 419 -3.36 1.87 16.02
N ALA A 420 -2.58 0.84 15.65
CA ALA A 420 -1.95 0.81 14.33
C ALA A 420 -2.98 0.46 13.26
N MET A 421 -3.10 1.33 12.27
CA MET A 421 -4.13 1.28 11.23
C MET A 421 -3.50 1.20 9.85
N TYR A 422 -4.01 0.30 9.02
CA TYR A 422 -3.60 0.15 7.61
C TYR A 422 -4.68 -0.61 6.82
N SER A 423 -4.58 -0.59 5.49
CA SER A 423 -5.46 -1.36 4.60
C SER A 423 -5.43 -2.85 4.98
N ASP A 424 -6.58 -3.51 4.95
CA ASP A 424 -6.75 -4.89 5.44
C ASP A 424 -6.01 -5.92 4.58
N LEU A 425 -4.69 -5.82 4.54
CA LEU A 425 -3.77 -6.69 3.85
C LEU A 425 -3.40 -7.91 4.70
N GLU A 426 -3.36 -9.08 4.07
CA GLU A 426 -2.84 -10.31 4.65
C GLU A 426 -1.32 -10.33 4.55
N GLN A 427 -0.62 -10.48 5.68
CA GLN A 427 0.82 -10.75 5.65
C GLN A 427 1.06 -12.17 5.13
N THR A 428 1.84 -12.31 4.07
CA THR A 428 2.14 -13.58 3.41
C THR A 428 3.56 -14.04 3.59
N GLY A 429 4.50 -13.11 3.82
CA GLY A 429 5.91 -13.39 3.95
C GLY A 429 6.43 -13.30 5.39
N GLU A 430 7.43 -14.13 5.68
CA GLU A 430 8.20 -14.12 6.92
C GLU A 430 9.67 -14.49 6.61
N ILE A 431 10.62 -13.72 7.13
CA ILE A 431 12.05 -14.00 7.07
C ILE A 431 12.58 -14.16 8.49
N THR A 432 13.39 -15.21 8.69
CA THR A 432 14.13 -15.44 9.92
C THR A 432 15.58 -15.76 9.56
N THR A 433 16.53 -15.17 10.28
CA THR A 433 17.97 -15.41 10.11
C THR A 433 18.61 -15.68 11.48
N ALA A 434 19.86 -16.14 11.48
CA ALA A 434 20.63 -16.28 12.72
C ALA A 434 21.11 -14.91 13.29
N ASN A 435 20.90 -13.80 12.59
CA ASN A 435 21.28 -12.46 13.02
C ASN A 435 20.05 -11.65 13.46
N GLU A 436 19.95 -11.38 14.75
CA GLU A 436 18.82 -10.65 15.34
C GLU A 436 18.66 -9.23 14.78
N LYS A 437 19.74 -8.57 14.36
CA LYS A 437 19.65 -7.23 13.77
C LYS A 437 19.05 -7.28 12.36
N VAL A 438 19.36 -8.32 11.58
CA VAL A 438 18.73 -8.54 10.27
C VAL A 438 17.25 -8.89 10.45
N ASN A 439 16.89 -9.69 11.48
CA ASN A 439 15.51 -9.98 11.82
C ASN A 439 14.76 -8.69 12.21
N ARG A 440 15.39 -7.81 12.99
CA ARG A 440 14.80 -6.51 13.33
C ARG A 440 14.64 -5.62 12.09
N LEU A 441 15.62 -5.59 11.21
CA LEU A 441 15.54 -4.86 9.94
C LEU A 441 14.37 -5.35 9.06
N TYR A 442 14.17 -6.67 9.00
CA TYR A 442 13.02 -7.23 8.31
C TYR A 442 11.70 -6.73 8.90
N LEU A 443 11.57 -6.76 10.22
CA LEU A 443 10.37 -6.23 10.90
C LEU A 443 10.20 -4.73 10.62
N ASN A 444 11.28 -3.95 10.55
CA ASN A 444 11.21 -2.53 10.18
C ASN A 444 10.62 -2.35 8.77
N SER A 445 11.04 -3.19 7.80
CA SER A 445 10.50 -3.15 6.43
C SER A 445 9.01 -3.51 6.41
N VAL A 446 8.59 -4.54 7.15
CA VAL A 446 7.18 -4.93 7.25
C VAL A 446 6.34 -3.84 7.93
N TRP A 447 6.84 -3.21 9.00
CA TRP A 447 6.15 -2.13 9.67
C TRP A 447 6.03 -0.89 8.78
N SER A 448 7.11 -0.50 8.07
CA SER A 448 7.04 0.62 7.13
C SER A 448 6.06 0.37 5.99
N GLN A 449 5.92 -0.88 5.52
CA GLN A 449 4.88 -1.25 4.55
C GLN A 449 3.47 -1.10 5.14
N ARG A 450 3.21 -1.62 6.36
CA ARG A 450 1.93 -1.47 7.05
C ARG A 450 1.55 0.00 7.21
N ASP A 451 2.48 0.78 7.70
CA ASP A 451 2.29 2.17 8.06
C ASP A 451 2.04 3.09 6.86
N ASN A 452 2.51 2.68 5.69
CA ASN A 452 2.37 3.45 4.45
C ASN A 452 1.37 2.85 3.46
N PHE A 453 0.83 1.64 3.70
CA PHE A 453 -0.23 1.07 2.85
C PHE A 453 -1.60 1.39 3.45
N LEU A 454 -1.98 2.66 3.38
CA LEU A 454 -3.21 3.23 3.93
C LEU A 454 -4.06 3.80 2.78
N ASP A 455 -4.82 2.94 2.12
CA ASP A 455 -5.62 3.17 0.91
C ASP A 455 -4.79 3.43 -0.36
N VAL A 456 -3.70 4.17 -0.25
CA VAL A 456 -2.67 4.38 -1.28
C VAL A 456 -1.29 4.06 -0.67
N PRO A 457 -0.27 3.73 -1.48
CA PRO A 457 1.09 3.51 -0.97
C PRO A 457 1.76 4.85 -0.68
N THR A 458 1.49 5.43 0.50
CA THR A 458 2.08 6.71 0.91
C THR A 458 3.59 6.58 1.12
N ASP A 459 4.34 7.64 0.87
CA ASP A 459 5.78 7.72 1.12
C ASP A 459 6.12 7.69 2.61
N CYS A 460 5.36 8.42 3.39
CA CYS A 460 5.52 8.58 4.84
C CYS A 460 4.17 8.86 5.51
N PRO A 461 4.02 8.58 6.85
CA PRO A 461 2.73 8.74 7.51
C PRO A 461 2.62 9.97 8.41
N GLN A 462 3.70 10.75 8.67
CA GLN A 462 3.76 11.65 9.81
C GLN A 462 3.80 13.15 9.50
N ARG A 463 4.42 13.55 8.37
CA ARG A 463 4.65 14.96 8.01
C ARG A 463 3.61 15.45 7.01
N ASP A 464 3.75 16.69 6.53
CA ASP A 464 2.91 17.31 5.50
C ASP A 464 3.24 16.77 4.09
N GLU A 465 3.10 15.46 3.90
CA GLU A 465 3.28 14.73 2.64
C GLU A 465 2.24 13.62 2.56
N ARG A 466 2.50 12.40 2.98
CA ARG A 466 1.54 11.28 3.09
C ARG A 466 0.78 11.01 1.79
N MET A 467 1.50 10.98 0.68
CA MET A 467 0.94 10.84 -0.67
C MET A 467 1.42 9.56 -1.33
N GLY A 468 0.64 9.06 -2.30
CA GLY A 468 0.98 7.86 -3.06
C GLY A 468 2.10 8.10 -4.06
N TRP A 469 3.35 8.28 -3.57
CA TRP A 469 4.52 8.48 -4.39
C TRP A 469 4.81 7.29 -5.28
N THR A 470 4.89 7.54 -6.57
CA THR A 470 5.04 6.49 -7.59
C THR A 470 6.43 5.87 -7.58
N GLY A 471 7.47 6.66 -7.27
CA GLY A 471 8.85 6.19 -7.16
C GLY A 471 9.02 5.14 -6.06
N ASP A 472 8.51 5.45 -4.89
CA ASP A 472 8.51 4.54 -3.73
C ASP A 472 7.73 3.26 -4.03
N ALA A 473 6.53 3.40 -4.58
CA ALA A 473 5.67 2.28 -4.92
C ALA A 473 6.35 1.31 -5.89
N GLN A 474 6.98 1.80 -6.97
CA GLN A 474 7.64 0.93 -7.94
C GLN A 474 8.91 0.28 -7.38
N ALA A 475 9.71 1.03 -6.60
CA ALA A 475 10.96 0.51 -6.04
C ALA A 475 10.71 -0.62 -5.03
N PHE A 476 9.64 -0.53 -4.25
CA PHE A 476 9.31 -1.48 -3.19
C PHE A 476 8.31 -2.57 -3.62
N CYS A 477 7.58 -2.41 -4.72
CA CYS A 477 6.53 -3.33 -5.16
C CYS A 477 6.94 -4.82 -5.15
N PRO A 478 8.15 -5.23 -5.61
CA PRO A 478 8.57 -6.61 -5.52
C PRO A 478 8.63 -7.13 -4.08
N THR A 479 9.21 -6.36 -3.16
CA THR A 479 9.27 -6.69 -1.73
C THR A 479 7.87 -6.73 -1.12
N ALA A 480 7.03 -5.75 -1.45
CA ALA A 480 5.66 -5.66 -0.96
C ALA A 480 4.85 -6.93 -1.25
N ASN A 481 4.98 -7.46 -2.47
CA ASN A 481 4.27 -8.67 -2.91
C ASN A 481 4.80 -9.96 -2.25
N TYR A 482 6.01 -9.97 -1.72
CA TYR A 482 6.49 -11.06 -0.85
C TYR A 482 5.92 -10.94 0.56
N ASN A 483 5.97 -9.73 1.12
CA ASN A 483 5.55 -9.49 2.50
C ASN A 483 4.05 -9.67 2.70
N MET A 484 3.23 -9.22 1.71
CA MET A 484 1.77 -9.17 1.81
C MET A 484 1.08 -9.54 0.50
N ASP A 485 -0.18 -9.97 0.55
CA ASP A 485 -1.04 -10.13 -0.62
C ASP A 485 -1.52 -8.76 -1.11
N CYS A 486 -0.73 -8.15 -1.99
CA CYS A 486 -0.97 -6.78 -2.46
C CYS A 486 -1.88 -6.70 -3.71
N GLY A 487 -2.39 -7.83 -4.23
CA GLY A 487 -3.12 -7.85 -5.50
C GLY A 487 -4.31 -6.90 -5.55
N ALA A 488 -5.18 -6.93 -4.54
CA ALA A 488 -6.33 -6.03 -4.45
C ALA A 488 -5.93 -4.57 -4.21
N PHE A 489 -4.94 -4.33 -3.34
CA PHE A 489 -4.43 -3.00 -3.03
C PHE A 489 -3.84 -2.30 -4.27
N TYR A 490 -2.98 -2.99 -5.00
CA TYR A 490 -2.40 -2.43 -6.22
C TYR A 490 -3.41 -2.32 -7.38
N THR A 491 -4.46 -3.15 -7.41
CA THR A 491 -5.55 -3.00 -8.40
C THR A 491 -6.23 -1.62 -8.27
N LYS A 492 -6.48 -1.17 -7.04
CA LYS A 492 -7.01 0.18 -6.78
C LYS A 492 -6.01 1.26 -7.19
N TYR A 493 -4.75 1.13 -6.80
CA TYR A 493 -3.70 2.10 -7.12
C TYR A 493 -3.45 2.23 -8.63
N ILE A 494 -3.49 1.12 -9.37
CA ILE A 494 -3.42 1.11 -10.85
C ILE A 494 -4.59 1.90 -11.45
N ARG A 495 -5.78 1.82 -10.86
CA ARG A 495 -6.92 2.64 -11.27
C ARG A 495 -6.66 4.13 -11.06
N ASP A 496 -6.11 4.51 -9.91
CA ASP A 496 -5.76 5.92 -9.63
C ASP A 496 -4.74 6.44 -10.66
N LEU A 497 -3.69 5.66 -10.96
CA LEU A 497 -2.72 6.02 -12.00
C LEU A 497 -3.39 6.26 -13.36
N LEU A 498 -4.25 5.35 -13.79
CA LEU A 498 -4.95 5.45 -15.08
C LEU A 498 -5.85 6.69 -15.16
N GLU A 499 -6.60 7.00 -14.10
CA GLU A 499 -7.48 8.18 -14.07
C GLU A 499 -6.70 9.49 -14.16
N GLU A 500 -5.51 9.56 -13.55
CA GLU A 500 -4.64 10.72 -13.68
C GLU A 500 -3.98 10.80 -15.08
N GLN A 501 -3.54 9.67 -15.63
CA GLN A 501 -2.93 9.62 -16.96
C GLN A 501 -3.88 10.11 -18.06
N LYS A 502 -5.18 9.82 -17.96
CA LYS A 502 -6.20 10.32 -18.90
C LYS A 502 -6.25 11.84 -18.99
N ARG A 503 -5.91 12.54 -17.90
CA ARG A 503 -5.86 14.00 -17.82
C ARG A 503 -4.55 14.58 -18.31
N LEU A 504 -3.47 13.79 -18.20
CA LEU A 504 -2.10 14.20 -18.45
C LEU A 504 -1.57 13.68 -19.81
N ASP A 505 -2.46 13.39 -20.75
CA ASP A 505 -2.13 12.85 -22.08
C ASP A 505 -1.23 11.59 -22.01
N GLY A 506 -1.49 10.72 -21.05
CA GLY A 506 -0.76 9.50 -20.82
C GLY A 506 0.46 9.64 -19.89
N LYS A 507 0.83 10.84 -19.51
CA LYS A 507 1.90 11.11 -18.54
C LYS A 507 1.47 10.66 -17.14
N VAL A 508 2.38 10.06 -16.39
CA VAL A 508 2.13 9.59 -15.03
C VAL A 508 2.58 10.66 -14.03
N PRO A 509 1.74 11.07 -13.07
CA PRO A 509 2.16 12.00 -12.05
C PRO A 509 3.13 11.34 -11.04
N ASP A 510 3.86 12.16 -10.29
CA ASP A 510 4.80 11.67 -9.27
C ASP A 510 4.08 11.08 -8.06
N VAL A 511 2.85 11.52 -7.82
CA VAL A 511 1.95 11.01 -6.78
C VAL A 511 0.59 10.67 -7.38
N ALA A 512 -0.02 9.58 -6.94
CA ALA A 512 -1.34 9.16 -7.39
C ALA A 512 -2.23 8.78 -6.19
N PRO A 513 -3.45 9.39 -6.06
CA PRO A 513 -3.98 10.50 -6.86
C PRO A 513 -3.11 11.75 -6.78
N LEU A 514 -3.16 12.59 -7.81
CA LEU A 514 -2.46 13.88 -7.81
C LEU A 514 -3.23 14.89 -6.94
N LEU A 515 -2.78 15.04 -5.71
CA LEU A 515 -3.40 15.87 -4.68
C LEU A 515 -2.88 17.31 -4.77
N ILE A 516 -3.53 18.09 -5.60
CA ILE A 516 -3.33 19.53 -5.80
C ILE A 516 -4.68 20.20 -5.93
N SER A 517 -4.77 21.48 -5.54
CA SER A 517 -6.03 22.24 -5.72
C SER A 517 -6.47 22.23 -7.19
N ARG A 518 -7.72 21.88 -7.41
CA ARG A 518 -8.33 21.79 -8.74
C ARG A 518 -9.44 22.84 -8.93
N LYS A 519 -9.27 23.99 -8.29
CA LYS A 519 -10.22 25.09 -8.40
C LYS A 519 -10.27 25.61 -9.83
N PRO A 520 -11.45 25.80 -10.40
CA PRO A 520 -11.59 26.39 -11.73
C PRO A 520 -10.89 27.75 -11.84
N GLY A 521 -9.99 27.89 -12.81
CA GLY A 521 -9.29 29.14 -13.07
C GLY A 521 -7.96 29.35 -12.33
N GLU A 522 -7.56 28.44 -11.45
CA GLU A 522 -6.21 28.41 -10.89
C GLU A 522 -5.28 27.59 -11.78
N ALA A 523 -4.28 28.24 -12.38
CA ALA A 523 -3.21 27.53 -13.08
C ALA A 523 -2.25 26.98 -12.02
N ASN A 524 -2.31 25.66 -11.77
CA ASN A 524 -1.34 25.01 -10.92
C ASN A 524 -0.11 24.61 -11.75
N PRO A 525 1.08 25.16 -11.46
CA PRO A 525 2.29 24.82 -12.20
C PRO A 525 2.64 23.32 -12.16
N MET A 526 2.27 22.61 -11.08
CA MET A 526 2.50 21.17 -10.98
C MET A 526 1.58 20.35 -11.89
N LEU A 527 0.37 20.83 -12.22
CA LEU A 527 -0.46 20.22 -13.27
C LEU A 527 0.17 20.41 -14.65
N ALA A 528 0.75 21.58 -14.91
CA ALA A 528 1.38 21.89 -16.18
C ALA A 528 2.65 21.05 -16.44
N ASN A 529 3.41 20.75 -15.38
CA ASN A 529 4.64 19.96 -15.42
C ASN A 529 4.49 18.58 -14.77
N GLY A 530 3.30 18.23 -14.28
CA GLY A 530 2.99 17.17 -13.32
C GLY A 530 3.47 15.78 -13.71
N GLY A 531 4.66 15.39 -13.25
CA GLY A 531 5.17 14.03 -13.36
C GLY A 531 5.92 13.70 -14.65
N GLY A 532 5.99 12.44 -14.98
CA GLY A 532 6.77 11.91 -16.11
C GLY A 532 8.24 11.74 -15.77
N HIS A 533 8.59 11.67 -14.49
CA HIS A 533 9.97 11.49 -14.07
C HIS A 533 10.37 10.02 -14.07
N CYS A 534 11.57 9.72 -14.61
CA CYS A 534 12.06 8.35 -14.70
C CYS A 534 12.21 7.72 -13.29
N GLY A 535 11.89 6.45 -13.18
CA GLY A 535 11.89 5.72 -11.91
C GLY A 535 10.62 5.97 -11.06
N TRP A 536 9.91 7.09 -11.26
CA TRP A 536 8.62 7.40 -10.62
C TRP A 536 7.45 6.99 -11.53
N ALA A 537 7.34 7.64 -12.65
CA ALA A 537 6.28 7.39 -13.62
C ALA A 537 6.24 5.94 -14.13
N ASP A 538 7.34 5.25 -14.07
CA ASP A 538 7.48 3.84 -14.45
C ASP A 538 6.67 2.87 -13.58
N ALA A 539 6.15 3.35 -12.43
CA ALA A 539 5.18 2.62 -11.61
C ALA A 539 3.97 2.14 -12.43
N ALA A 540 3.51 2.92 -13.41
CA ALA A 540 2.40 2.54 -14.27
C ALA A 540 2.64 1.25 -15.06
N ALA A 541 3.90 0.92 -15.36
CA ALA A 541 4.28 -0.30 -16.07
C ALA A 541 4.79 -1.41 -15.13
N ILE A 542 5.56 -1.04 -14.11
CA ILE A 542 6.25 -1.99 -13.22
C ILE A 542 5.28 -2.59 -12.20
N VAL A 543 4.45 -1.78 -11.53
CA VAL A 543 3.55 -2.27 -10.48
C VAL A 543 2.56 -3.33 -11.00
N PRO A 544 1.85 -3.13 -12.13
CA PRO A 544 0.98 -4.17 -12.67
C PRO A 544 1.72 -5.45 -13.04
N TRP A 545 2.92 -5.31 -13.63
CA TRP A 545 3.73 -6.45 -14.05
C TRP A 545 4.21 -7.29 -12.86
N GLU A 546 4.85 -6.67 -11.86
CA GLU A 546 5.36 -7.36 -10.67
C GLU A 546 4.23 -7.97 -9.83
N THR A 547 3.08 -7.30 -9.74
CA THR A 547 1.88 -7.84 -9.07
C THR A 547 1.33 -9.06 -9.79
N TYR A 548 1.29 -9.04 -11.13
CA TYR A 548 0.91 -10.22 -11.92
C TYR A 548 1.87 -11.39 -11.71
N ILE A 549 3.17 -11.15 -11.72
CA ILE A 549 4.17 -12.20 -11.47
C ILE A 549 3.95 -12.85 -10.12
N ALA A 550 3.69 -12.06 -9.08
CA ALA A 550 3.48 -12.55 -7.72
C ALA A 550 2.17 -13.33 -7.55
N THR A 551 1.10 -12.87 -8.19
CA THR A 551 -0.26 -13.40 -7.97
C THR A 551 -0.71 -14.40 -9.01
N GLY A 552 -0.19 -14.34 -10.24
CA GLY A 552 -0.70 -15.07 -11.39
C GLY A 552 -2.10 -14.63 -11.86
N ASP A 553 -2.62 -13.55 -11.27
CA ASP A 553 -3.95 -13.04 -11.61
C ASP A 553 -3.91 -12.17 -12.87
N ILE A 554 -4.37 -12.72 -13.97
CA ILE A 554 -4.41 -12.05 -15.27
C ILE A 554 -5.30 -10.80 -15.28
N SER A 555 -6.22 -10.66 -14.32
CA SER A 555 -7.09 -9.50 -14.22
C SER A 555 -6.32 -8.22 -13.90
N VAL A 556 -5.21 -8.34 -13.15
CA VAL A 556 -4.29 -7.22 -12.86
C VAL A 556 -3.75 -6.62 -14.15
N LEU A 557 -3.31 -7.47 -15.09
CA LEU A 557 -2.84 -6.99 -16.39
C LEU A 557 -3.99 -6.48 -17.27
N LYS A 558 -5.15 -7.15 -17.26
CA LYS A 558 -6.32 -6.66 -18.02
C LYS A 558 -6.71 -5.25 -17.62
N ASN A 559 -6.72 -4.97 -16.32
CA ASN A 559 -7.08 -3.67 -15.76
C ASN A 559 -5.95 -2.63 -15.91
N GLY A 560 -4.69 -3.05 -15.83
CA GLY A 560 -3.53 -2.17 -15.88
C GLY A 560 -2.98 -1.90 -17.28
N PHE A 561 -3.34 -2.69 -18.30
CA PHE A 561 -2.68 -2.66 -19.62
C PHE A 561 -2.80 -1.31 -20.32
N GLU A 562 -3.92 -0.63 -20.17
CA GLU A 562 -4.12 0.72 -20.72
C GLU A 562 -3.14 1.71 -20.09
N SER A 563 -3.02 1.71 -18.76
CA SER A 563 -2.08 2.54 -18.02
C SER A 563 -0.63 2.28 -18.45
N MET A 564 -0.25 1.01 -18.53
CA MET A 564 1.08 0.59 -18.99
C MET A 564 1.40 1.13 -20.39
N LYS A 565 0.45 0.99 -21.32
CA LYS A 565 0.59 1.47 -22.71
C LYS A 565 0.68 2.99 -22.78
N LEU A 566 -0.19 3.68 -22.10
CA LEU A 566 -0.21 5.16 -22.12
C LEU A 566 1.14 5.72 -21.70
N TRP A 567 1.78 5.13 -20.69
CA TRP A 567 3.11 5.55 -20.24
C TRP A 567 4.20 5.24 -21.27
N ALA A 568 4.30 4.00 -21.74
CA ALA A 568 5.31 3.62 -22.73
C ALA A 568 5.16 4.39 -24.05
N ASP A 569 3.91 4.65 -24.49
CA ASP A 569 3.62 5.45 -25.67
C ASP A 569 3.93 6.94 -25.45
N TRP A 570 3.78 7.46 -24.22
CA TRP A 570 4.16 8.83 -23.90
C TRP A 570 5.68 9.00 -24.03
N ILE A 571 6.50 8.11 -23.45
CA ILE A 571 7.96 8.18 -23.59
C ILE A 571 8.38 8.06 -25.05
N TYR A 572 7.75 7.13 -25.80
CA TYR A 572 8.05 6.96 -27.21
C TYR A 572 7.73 8.23 -28.02
N ARG A 573 6.59 8.89 -27.78
CA ARG A 573 6.26 10.18 -28.43
C ARG A 573 7.25 11.27 -28.04
N TYR A 574 7.68 11.29 -26.79
CA TYR A 574 8.68 12.23 -26.29
C TYR A 574 10.02 12.04 -27.02
N ASP A 575 10.51 10.80 -27.15
CA ASP A 575 11.73 10.47 -27.92
C ASP A 575 11.59 10.87 -29.40
N GLU A 576 10.47 10.56 -30.06
CA GLU A 576 10.20 10.98 -31.44
C GLU A 576 10.28 12.51 -31.60
N ALA A 577 9.78 13.26 -30.66
CA ALA A 577 9.81 14.73 -30.68
C ALA A 577 11.21 15.30 -30.45
N HIS A 578 12.13 14.53 -29.83
CA HIS A 578 13.48 14.96 -29.46
C HIS A 578 14.58 14.26 -30.28
N GLY A 579 14.28 13.81 -31.47
CA GLY A 579 15.28 13.31 -32.44
C GLY A 579 15.23 11.81 -32.71
N ALA A 580 14.29 11.08 -32.14
CA ALA A 580 14.06 9.64 -32.36
C ALA A 580 15.32 8.78 -32.19
N THR A 581 16.09 9.07 -31.15
CA THR A 581 17.38 8.43 -30.86
C THR A 581 17.24 7.06 -30.24
N ARG A 582 16.04 6.72 -29.74
CA ARG A 582 15.72 5.57 -28.89
C ARG A 582 16.41 5.67 -27.53
N LEU A 583 16.78 6.88 -27.14
CA LEU A 583 17.19 7.24 -25.79
C LEU A 583 16.19 8.26 -25.22
N TRP A 584 15.99 8.26 -23.93
CA TRP A 584 15.22 9.30 -23.28
C TRP A 584 16.19 10.37 -22.77
N PRO A 585 16.30 11.51 -23.47
CA PRO A 585 17.22 12.57 -23.05
C PRO A 585 16.74 13.17 -21.72
N GLY A 586 17.57 13.09 -20.70
CA GLY A 586 17.26 13.65 -19.39
C GLY A 586 17.45 15.18 -19.36
N ILE A 587 16.76 15.91 -20.23
CA ILE A 587 16.90 17.37 -20.36
C ILE A 587 15.98 18.15 -19.43
N GLU A 588 14.95 17.50 -18.90
CA GLU A 588 14.05 18.03 -17.90
C GLU A 588 14.48 17.62 -16.50
N PHE A 589 13.85 18.17 -15.45
CA PHE A 589 14.10 17.72 -14.10
C PHE A 589 13.67 16.26 -13.93
N HIS A 590 14.51 15.49 -13.28
CA HIS A 590 14.23 14.13 -12.80
C HIS A 590 14.78 13.97 -11.39
N PHE A 591 14.14 13.12 -10.58
CA PHE A 591 14.62 12.83 -9.22
C PHE A 591 15.94 12.06 -9.21
N ALA A 592 16.31 11.47 -10.36
CA ALA A 592 17.53 10.64 -10.49
C ALA A 592 17.57 9.50 -9.45
N ASP A 593 18.74 9.12 -8.97
CA ASP A 593 18.87 8.21 -7.82
C ASP A 593 18.71 9.03 -6.53
N TRP A 594 17.43 9.28 -6.17
CA TRP A 594 17.04 10.15 -5.07
C TRP A 594 17.68 9.74 -3.75
N LEU A 595 18.22 10.69 -3.01
CA LEU A 595 18.94 10.55 -1.74
C LEU A 595 20.18 9.65 -1.81
N ALA A 596 20.76 9.42 -3.01
CA ALA A 596 22.07 8.79 -3.13
C ALA A 596 23.18 9.67 -2.54
N LEU A 597 24.25 9.03 -2.08
CA LEU A 597 25.37 9.68 -1.40
C LEU A 597 26.56 9.96 -2.31
N ASP A 598 26.39 9.92 -3.63
CA ASP A 598 27.43 10.12 -4.65
C ASP A 598 27.15 11.31 -5.58
N GLY A 599 26.15 12.13 -5.25
CA GLY A 599 25.83 13.32 -6.02
C GLY A 599 26.93 14.35 -5.99
N PRO A 600 27.00 15.26 -6.97
CA PRO A 600 28.10 16.24 -7.11
C PRO A 600 28.22 17.18 -5.91
N GLU A 601 27.15 17.38 -5.17
CA GLU A 601 27.13 18.24 -4.00
C GLU A 601 27.18 17.50 -2.67
N SER A 602 27.20 16.17 -2.67
CA SER A 602 27.09 15.34 -1.45
C SER A 602 28.26 15.55 -0.47
N GLY A 603 29.44 15.97 -0.97
CA GLY A 603 30.59 16.31 -0.15
C GLY A 603 30.57 17.74 0.42
N PHE A 604 29.77 18.64 -0.13
CA PHE A 604 29.66 20.05 0.25
C PHE A 604 28.33 20.38 0.92
N ASN A 605 27.28 19.64 0.56
CA ASN A 605 25.94 19.80 1.09
C ASN A 605 25.41 18.43 1.54
N PRO A 606 25.41 18.14 2.84
CA PRO A 606 24.91 16.88 3.35
C PRO A 606 23.39 16.71 3.15
N GLU A 607 22.70 17.76 2.75
CA GLU A 607 21.28 17.74 2.38
C GLU A 607 21.04 17.54 0.87
N SER A 608 22.13 17.37 0.07
CA SER A 608 21.97 17.03 -1.35
C SER A 608 21.09 15.80 -1.52
N VAL A 609 20.13 15.89 -2.44
CA VAL A 609 19.11 14.85 -2.68
C VAL A 609 19.31 14.10 -4.00
N LEU A 610 20.09 14.66 -4.94
CA LEU A 610 20.30 14.09 -6.27
C LEU A 610 21.56 13.25 -6.32
N GLY A 611 21.45 12.02 -6.83
CA GLY A 611 22.60 11.13 -7.08
C GLY A 611 23.45 11.54 -8.27
N GLY A 612 24.67 10.99 -8.33
CA GLY A 612 25.67 11.27 -9.36
C GLY A 612 25.57 10.42 -10.63
N THR A 613 24.58 9.55 -10.76
CA THR A 613 24.39 8.71 -11.95
C THR A 613 23.87 9.54 -13.11
N ASP A 614 24.44 9.35 -14.31
CA ASP A 614 24.01 10.04 -15.52
C ASP A 614 22.49 9.91 -15.73
N ILE A 615 21.81 11.04 -15.88
CA ILE A 615 20.35 11.08 -15.94
C ILE A 615 19.80 10.52 -17.25
N THR A 616 20.51 10.70 -18.38
CA THR A 616 20.10 10.14 -19.67
C THR A 616 20.20 8.62 -19.65
N PHE A 617 21.20 8.07 -18.96
CA PHE A 617 21.31 6.64 -18.73
C PHE A 617 20.13 6.12 -17.90
N LEU A 618 19.80 6.75 -16.77
CA LEU A 618 18.69 6.34 -15.92
C LEU A 618 17.36 6.41 -16.68
N CYS A 619 17.08 7.53 -17.33
CA CYS A 619 15.88 7.72 -18.15
C CYS A 619 15.75 6.62 -19.23
N SER A 620 16.83 6.36 -19.96
CA SER A 620 16.83 5.35 -21.03
C SER A 620 16.70 3.94 -20.49
N ALA A 621 17.29 3.63 -19.32
CA ALA A 621 17.15 2.34 -18.65
C ALA A 621 15.69 2.06 -18.26
N TYR A 622 14.98 3.05 -17.70
CA TYR A 622 13.59 2.94 -17.33
C TYR A 622 12.66 2.95 -18.56
N TYR A 623 13.00 3.69 -19.62
CA TYR A 623 12.32 3.60 -20.92
C TYR A 623 12.32 2.16 -21.45
N TYR A 624 13.50 1.51 -21.44
CA TYR A 624 13.61 0.09 -21.81
C TYR A 624 12.78 -0.82 -20.89
N LYS A 625 12.93 -0.66 -19.56
CA LYS A 625 12.23 -1.50 -18.56
C LYS A 625 10.72 -1.40 -18.72
N SER A 626 10.17 -0.20 -18.80
CA SER A 626 8.72 0.03 -18.96
C SER A 626 8.21 -0.54 -20.29
N THR A 627 8.93 -0.32 -21.40
CA THR A 627 8.56 -0.88 -22.71
C THR A 627 8.56 -2.41 -22.68
N MET A 628 9.52 -3.04 -22.00
CA MET A 628 9.57 -4.50 -21.82
C MET A 628 8.42 -5.00 -20.94
N CYS A 629 8.03 -4.28 -19.88
CA CYS A 629 6.87 -4.64 -19.08
C CYS A 629 5.59 -4.67 -19.93
N VAL A 630 5.39 -3.67 -20.81
CA VAL A 630 4.25 -3.65 -21.75
C VAL A 630 4.30 -4.81 -22.74
N ALA A 631 5.46 -5.10 -23.32
CA ALA A 631 5.63 -6.25 -24.24
C ALA A 631 5.26 -7.56 -23.52
N ASN A 632 5.81 -7.79 -22.33
CA ASN A 632 5.54 -9.01 -21.57
C ASN A 632 4.08 -9.12 -21.17
N ALA A 633 3.44 -8.03 -20.74
CA ALA A 633 2.01 -7.98 -20.43
C ALA A 633 1.16 -8.28 -21.68
N ALA A 634 1.52 -7.73 -22.83
CA ALA A 634 0.84 -8.03 -24.09
C ALA A 634 0.93 -9.53 -24.44
N ARG A 635 2.11 -10.14 -24.27
CA ARG A 635 2.31 -11.59 -24.46
C ARG A 635 1.42 -12.40 -23.52
N ALA A 636 1.41 -12.07 -22.22
CA ALA A 636 0.59 -12.75 -21.21
C ALA A 636 -0.91 -12.62 -21.50
N LEU A 637 -1.34 -11.50 -22.06
CA LEU A 637 -2.73 -11.23 -22.47
C LEU A 637 -3.10 -11.82 -23.86
N GLY A 638 -2.16 -12.46 -24.55
CA GLY A 638 -2.38 -12.98 -25.93
C GLY A 638 -2.53 -11.89 -26.99
N LYS A 639 -2.07 -10.67 -26.73
CA LYS A 639 -2.12 -9.53 -27.64
C LYS A 639 -0.88 -9.51 -28.54
N THR A 640 -0.86 -10.38 -29.55
CA THR A 640 0.32 -10.63 -30.40
C THR A 640 0.80 -9.38 -31.13
N THR A 641 -0.11 -8.58 -31.68
CA THR A 641 0.24 -7.35 -32.41
C THR A 641 0.94 -6.34 -31.50
N GLU A 642 0.40 -6.12 -30.31
CA GLU A 642 0.99 -5.23 -29.32
C GLU A 642 2.34 -5.78 -28.84
N TYR A 643 2.45 -7.09 -28.60
CA TYR A 643 3.72 -7.72 -28.24
C TYR A 643 4.79 -7.42 -29.28
N ASP A 644 4.52 -7.65 -30.58
CA ASP A 644 5.50 -7.42 -31.65
C ASP A 644 5.95 -5.96 -31.72
N VAL A 645 5.01 -5.01 -31.55
CA VAL A 645 5.32 -3.58 -31.55
C VAL A 645 6.22 -3.19 -30.38
N TYR A 646 5.84 -3.54 -29.14
CA TYR A 646 6.59 -3.12 -27.95
C TYR A 646 7.89 -3.89 -27.80
N LYS A 647 7.95 -5.15 -28.22
CA LYS A 647 9.21 -5.91 -28.23
C LYS A 647 10.22 -5.32 -29.19
N LYS A 648 9.77 -4.94 -30.41
CA LYS A 648 10.64 -4.26 -31.39
C LYS A 648 11.15 -2.92 -30.83
N ARG A 649 10.27 -2.11 -30.24
CA ARG A 649 10.68 -0.83 -29.62
C ARG A 649 11.72 -1.07 -28.52
N ALA A 650 11.49 -2.05 -27.63
CA ALA A 650 12.43 -2.38 -26.57
C ALA A 650 13.80 -2.81 -27.11
N ASP A 651 13.84 -3.60 -28.18
CA ASP A 651 15.10 -4.01 -28.84
C ASP A 651 15.84 -2.79 -29.43
N GLU A 652 15.13 -1.88 -30.09
CA GLU A 652 15.71 -0.63 -30.62
C GLU A 652 16.26 0.26 -29.49
N ILE A 653 15.57 0.36 -28.36
CA ILE A 653 16.01 1.11 -27.18
C ILE A 653 17.27 0.46 -26.58
N LEU A 654 17.28 -0.86 -26.41
CA LEU A 654 18.41 -1.59 -25.87
C LEU A 654 19.66 -1.42 -26.74
N ASP A 655 19.49 -1.49 -28.06
CA ASP A 655 20.59 -1.28 -29.00
C ASP A 655 21.13 0.16 -28.94
N ALA A 656 20.26 1.15 -28.75
CA ALA A 656 20.66 2.54 -28.57
C ALA A 656 21.43 2.75 -27.26
N ILE A 657 20.92 2.21 -26.13
CA ILE A 657 21.59 2.23 -24.84
C ILE A 657 22.99 1.58 -24.93
N ARG A 658 23.07 0.43 -25.61
CA ARG A 658 24.35 -0.28 -25.77
C ARG A 658 25.37 0.49 -26.60
N ARG A 659 24.94 1.19 -27.64
CA ARG A 659 25.82 2.04 -28.44
C ARG A 659 26.32 3.27 -27.70
N GLU A 660 25.45 3.89 -26.91
CA GLU A 660 25.76 5.16 -26.24
C GLU A 660 26.59 4.95 -24.97
N PHE A 661 26.22 3.98 -24.13
CA PHE A 661 26.74 3.87 -22.79
C PHE A 661 27.79 2.77 -22.58
N TYR A 662 28.06 1.93 -23.58
CA TYR A 662 29.03 0.84 -23.41
C TYR A 662 30.20 0.96 -24.38
N THR A 663 31.40 0.96 -23.84
CA THR A 663 32.62 0.96 -24.65
C THR A 663 32.96 -0.43 -25.19
N ALA A 664 33.75 -0.51 -26.27
CA ALA A 664 34.25 -1.78 -26.79
C ALA A 664 35.05 -2.59 -25.77
N GLY A 665 35.62 -1.95 -24.75
CA GLY A 665 36.34 -2.61 -23.65
C GLY A 665 35.45 -3.01 -22.47
N GLY A 666 34.11 -2.97 -22.61
CA GLY A 666 33.16 -3.45 -21.64
C GLY A 666 32.90 -2.51 -20.44
N ARG A 667 33.20 -1.22 -20.56
CA ARG A 667 32.90 -0.24 -19.51
C ARG A 667 31.53 0.39 -19.74
N CYS A 668 30.76 0.60 -18.66
CA CYS A 668 29.59 1.45 -18.65
C CYS A 668 29.98 2.90 -18.41
N ALA A 669 29.46 3.85 -19.18
CA ALA A 669 29.69 5.28 -19.02
C ALA A 669 29.09 5.83 -17.72
N ALA A 670 27.94 5.29 -17.29
CA ALA A 670 27.32 5.59 -16.00
C ALA A 670 28.07 4.86 -14.85
N ALA A 671 29.28 5.35 -14.52
CA ALA A 671 30.25 4.65 -13.70
C ALA A 671 30.01 4.82 -12.17
N THR A 672 28.76 4.87 -11.71
CA THR A 672 28.38 4.87 -10.29
C THR A 672 27.99 3.48 -9.81
N GLN A 673 27.77 3.30 -8.49
CA GLN A 673 27.22 2.04 -7.97
C GLN A 673 25.85 1.78 -8.61
N THR A 674 24.96 2.77 -8.63
CA THR A 674 23.62 2.68 -9.22
C THR A 674 23.66 2.39 -10.72
N GLY A 675 24.47 3.11 -11.50
CA GLY A 675 24.58 2.90 -12.93
C GLY A 675 25.03 1.48 -13.29
N ASN A 676 26.05 0.95 -12.60
CA ASN A 676 26.50 -0.42 -12.81
C ASN A 676 25.47 -1.46 -12.32
N ALA A 677 24.81 -1.23 -11.19
CA ALA A 677 23.78 -2.14 -10.68
C ALA A 677 22.56 -2.23 -11.61
N ILE A 678 22.03 -1.09 -12.10
CA ILE A 678 20.95 -1.04 -13.08
C ILE A 678 21.37 -1.70 -14.40
N SER A 679 22.59 -1.44 -14.85
CA SER A 679 23.17 -2.05 -16.06
C SER A 679 23.09 -3.58 -16.04
N LEU A 680 23.42 -4.17 -14.89
CA LEU A 680 23.40 -5.63 -14.68
C LEU A 680 21.96 -6.15 -14.48
N SER A 681 21.17 -5.50 -13.60
CA SER A 681 19.86 -5.98 -13.18
C SER A 681 18.79 -5.86 -14.27
N PHE A 682 18.85 -4.82 -15.11
CA PHE A 682 17.89 -4.64 -16.21
C PHE A 682 18.33 -5.37 -17.49
N GLY A 683 19.48 -6.06 -17.48
CA GLY A 683 20.01 -6.76 -18.64
C GLY A 683 20.48 -5.84 -19.76
N LEU A 684 20.84 -4.60 -19.45
CA LEU A 684 21.32 -3.62 -20.43
C LEU A 684 22.75 -3.97 -20.89
N ALA A 685 23.59 -4.44 -19.95
CA ALA A 685 24.98 -4.78 -20.24
C ALA A 685 25.08 -5.83 -21.36
N PRO A 686 25.87 -5.57 -22.43
CA PRO A 686 26.24 -6.64 -23.36
C PRO A 686 26.96 -7.78 -22.61
N GLU A 687 26.78 -9.01 -23.09
CA GLU A 687 27.34 -10.20 -22.40
C GLU A 687 28.86 -10.06 -22.14
N PHE A 688 29.62 -9.60 -23.12
CA PHE A 688 31.07 -9.40 -23.01
C PHE A 688 31.46 -8.33 -21.96
N ALA A 689 30.53 -7.47 -21.56
CA ALA A 689 30.78 -6.37 -20.63
C ALA A 689 30.42 -6.72 -19.18
N ARG A 690 29.61 -7.77 -18.93
CA ARG A 690 29.05 -8.09 -17.62
C ARG A 690 30.10 -8.29 -16.54
N GLU A 691 31.14 -9.09 -16.86
CA GLU A 691 32.27 -9.33 -15.93
C GLU A 691 32.95 -8.02 -15.56
N LYS A 692 33.28 -7.19 -16.57
CA LYS A 692 33.95 -5.92 -16.35
C LYS A 692 33.14 -4.91 -15.54
N ILE A 693 31.81 -4.88 -15.75
CA ILE A 693 30.90 -4.04 -15.00
C ILE A 693 30.80 -4.53 -13.54
N THR A 694 30.76 -5.84 -13.32
CA THR A 694 30.80 -6.43 -11.97
C THR A 694 32.07 -6.11 -11.24
N GLU A 695 33.24 -6.24 -11.89
CA GLU A 695 34.53 -5.81 -11.33
C GLU A 695 34.56 -4.32 -10.99
N THR A 696 33.96 -3.48 -11.85
CA THR A 696 33.87 -2.03 -11.60
C THR A 696 33.04 -1.76 -10.36
N LEU A 697 31.87 -2.43 -10.23
CA LEU A 697 30.98 -2.29 -9.09
C LEU A 697 31.69 -2.75 -7.79
N ARG A 698 32.37 -3.89 -7.80
CA ARG A 698 33.21 -4.36 -6.67
C ARG A 698 34.29 -3.35 -6.30
N GLY A 699 34.96 -2.76 -7.32
CA GLY A 699 35.96 -1.72 -7.13
C GLY A 699 35.39 -0.45 -6.47
N LEU A 700 34.22 -0.01 -6.89
CA LEU A 700 33.51 1.13 -6.30
C LEU A 700 33.12 0.86 -4.84
N LEU A 701 32.66 -0.34 -4.52
CA LEU A 701 32.37 -0.74 -3.14
C LEU A 701 33.64 -0.75 -2.28
N ALA A 702 34.73 -1.33 -2.79
CA ALA A 702 36.02 -1.35 -2.09
C ALA A 702 36.56 0.06 -1.82
N MET A 703 36.50 0.97 -2.81
CA MET A 703 36.84 2.38 -2.63
C MET A 703 36.03 3.08 -1.56
N ASN A 704 34.74 2.68 -1.41
CA ASN A 704 33.86 3.18 -0.37
C ASN A 704 33.91 2.33 0.91
N LYS A 705 34.95 1.51 1.12
CA LYS A 705 35.15 0.65 2.30
C LYS A 705 33.99 -0.33 2.54
N GLY A 706 33.44 -0.90 1.47
CA GLY A 706 32.30 -1.82 1.53
C GLY A 706 30.95 -1.15 1.84
N LYS A 707 30.84 0.17 1.67
CA LYS A 707 29.62 0.92 1.96
C LYS A 707 28.90 1.30 0.68
N LEU A 708 27.57 1.31 0.76
CA LEU A 708 26.72 1.76 -0.34
C LEU A 708 26.76 3.30 -0.49
N LYS A 709 26.39 3.74 -1.70
CA LYS A 709 26.22 5.15 -2.06
C LYS A 709 24.91 5.39 -2.82
N THR A 710 24.11 4.35 -2.97
CA THR A 710 22.88 4.36 -3.76
C THR A 710 21.72 5.04 -3.04
N GLY A 711 20.80 5.56 -3.83
CA GLY A 711 19.50 6.11 -3.42
C GLY A 711 18.35 5.18 -3.76
N PHE A 712 17.18 5.77 -4.04
CA PHE A 712 15.91 5.02 -4.22
C PHE A 712 15.89 4.11 -5.46
N LEU A 713 16.62 4.45 -6.54
CA LEU A 713 16.65 3.64 -7.75
C LEU A 713 17.78 2.59 -7.74
N GLY A 714 18.88 2.88 -7.09
CA GLY A 714 20.02 1.97 -7.03
C GLY A 714 19.91 0.91 -5.95
N THR A 715 19.40 1.27 -4.77
CA THR A 715 19.34 0.38 -3.60
C THR A 715 18.51 -0.89 -3.84
N PRO A 716 17.33 -0.84 -4.47
CA PRO A 716 16.53 -2.05 -4.74
C PRO A 716 17.26 -3.10 -5.58
N VAL A 717 18.16 -2.68 -6.45
CA VAL A 717 18.83 -3.56 -7.42
C VAL A 717 20.27 -3.90 -7.05
N LEU A 718 20.91 -3.18 -6.15
CA LEU A 718 22.35 -3.29 -5.86
C LEU A 718 22.77 -4.68 -5.38
N CYS A 719 22.19 -5.17 -4.31
CA CYS A 719 22.57 -6.48 -3.73
C CYS A 719 22.24 -7.62 -4.71
N ARG A 720 21.12 -7.52 -5.43
CA ARG A 720 20.76 -8.49 -6.44
C ARG A 720 21.74 -8.48 -7.62
N ALA A 721 22.10 -7.30 -8.14
CA ALA A 721 23.09 -7.17 -9.21
C ALA A 721 24.43 -7.82 -8.84
N LEU A 722 24.86 -7.67 -7.60
CA LEU A 722 26.08 -8.31 -7.07
C LEU A 722 25.93 -9.82 -7.03
N SER A 723 24.89 -10.33 -6.37
CA SER A 723 24.71 -11.77 -6.16
C SER A 723 24.49 -12.55 -7.46
N ASP A 724 23.70 -12.00 -8.40
CA ASP A 724 23.42 -12.63 -9.69
C ASP A 724 24.64 -12.63 -10.64
N ASN A 725 25.68 -11.86 -10.32
CA ASN A 725 26.91 -11.77 -11.11
C ASN A 725 28.17 -12.21 -10.33
N GLY A 726 28.03 -13.09 -9.35
CA GLY A 726 29.14 -13.75 -8.65
C GLY A 726 29.85 -12.92 -7.57
N ALA A 727 29.28 -11.78 -7.17
CA ALA A 727 29.79 -10.90 -6.10
C ALA A 727 28.91 -10.98 -4.83
N ASN A 728 28.47 -12.20 -4.47
CA ASN A 728 27.57 -12.43 -3.35
C ASN A 728 28.16 -11.98 -2.01
N ALA A 729 29.46 -12.17 -1.81
CA ALA A 729 30.14 -11.75 -0.57
C ALA A 729 30.05 -10.25 -0.33
N GLU A 730 30.10 -9.44 -1.38
CA GLU A 730 29.96 -7.99 -1.31
C GLU A 730 28.52 -7.59 -0.95
N ALA A 731 27.50 -8.28 -1.47
CA ALA A 731 26.11 -8.05 -1.10
C ALA A 731 25.85 -8.31 0.39
N TYR A 732 26.40 -9.40 0.93
CA TYR A 732 26.33 -9.66 2.37
C TYR A 732 27.15 -8.67 3.21
N THR A 733 28.26 -8.15 2.68
CA THR A 733 29.02 -7.09 3.36
C THR A 733 28.17 -5.84 3.51
N LEU A 734 27.37 -5.49 2.50
CA LEU A 734 26.43 -4.36 2.56
C LEU A 734 25.33 -4.61 3.60
N LEU A 735 24.66 -5.77 3.56
CA LEU A 735 23.61 -6.10 4.51
C LEU A 735 24.11 -6.08 5.97
N LEU A 736 25.28 -6.66 6.22
CA LEU A 736 25.85 -6.85 7.57
C LEU A 736 26.66 -5.62 8.05
N ASN A 737 26.71 -4.55 7.28
CA ASN A 737 27.36 -3.30 7.68
C ASN A 737 26.59 -2.61 8.81
N GLU A 738 27.24 -2.46 9.96
CA GLU A 738 26.69 -1.80 11.15
C GLU A 738 27.05 -0.31 11.25
N GLU A 739 27.84 0.19 10.33
CA GLU A 739 28.25 1.58 10.31
C GLU A 739 27.45 2.41 9.30
N ASN A 740 27.36 3.71 9.51
CA ASN A 740 26.78 4.67 8.56
C ASN A 740 27.64 4.78 7.28
N PRO A 741 27.06 4.78 6.07
CA PRO A 741 25.67 4.42 5.77
C PRO A 741 25.46 2.89 5.78
N GLY A 742 24.30 2.42 6.21
CA GLY A 742 23.97 1.00 6.21
C GLY A 742 22.69 0.69 6.97
N TRP A 743 22.00 -0.38 6.60
CA TRP A 743 20.75 -0.81 7.21
C TRP A 743 20.88 -1.17 8.70
N LEU A 744 21.93 -1.88 9.09
CA LEU A 744 22.11 -2.27 10.50
C LEU A 744 22.56 -1.09 11.37
N TYR A 745 23.10 -0.01 10.77
CA TYR A 745 23.32 1.23 11.48
C TYR A 745 21.99 1.80 12.01
N GLU A 746 20.94 1.84 11.18
CA GLU A 746 19.63 2.33 11.59
C GLU A 746 19.05 1.48 12.74
N VAL A 747 19.18 0.15 12.64
CA VAL A 747 18.78 -0.79 13.71
C VAL A 747 19.53 -0.51 15.00
N ASN A 748 20.85 -0.30 14.93
CA ASN A 748 21.69 0.02 16.09
C ASN A 748 21.31 1.36 16.75
N MET A 749 20.81 2.31 15.94
CA MET A 749 20.29 3.60 16.44
C MET A 749 18.87 3.50 16.97
N GLY A 750 18.28 2.31 17.03
CA GLY A 750 16.94 2.06 17.59
C GLY A 750 15.78 2.27 16.64
N ALA A 751 16.03 2.26 15.32
CA ALA A 751 14.97 2.31 14.31
C ALA A 751 13.99 1.15 14.46
N THR A 752 12.71 1.45 14.37
CA THR A 752 11.62 0.47 14.40
C THR A 752 10.85 0.40 13.08
N THR A 753 11.22 1.25 12.16
CA THR A 753 10.78 1.39 10.77
C THR A 753 12.00 1.71 9.90
N ILE A 754 11.88 1.62 8.59
CA ILE A 754 12.93 2.03 7.64
C ILE A 754 12.97 3.56 7.58
N TRP A 755 14.17 4.12 7.57
CA TRP A 755 14.39 5.54 7.43
C TRP A 755 14.44 6.00 5.97
N GLU A 756 14.10 7.26 5.73
CA GLU A 756 14.14 7.88 4.40
C GLU A 756 15.57 8.08 3.90
N ARG A 757 16.49 8.41 4.81
CA ARG A 757 17.90 8.71 4.48
C ARG A 757 18.84 7.81 5.25
N TRP A 758 19.94 7.46 4.64
CA TRP A 758 21.02 6.70 5.29
C TRP A 758 21.59 7.37 6.54
N ASN A 759 21.49 8.70 6.60
CA ASN A 759 21.95 9.55 7.70
C ASN A 759 20.80 10.26 8.41
N SER A 760 19.61 9.70 8.43
CA SER A 760 18.45 10.33 9.11
C SER A 760 18.77 10.74 10.53
N VAL A 761 19.47 9.89 11.28
CA VAL A 761 20.07 10.23 12.57
C VAL A 761 21.59 10.06 12.44
N ASN A 762 22.32 11.07 12.81
CA ASN A 762 23.79 11.07 12.79
C ASN A 762 24.37 10.22 13.95
N PRO A 763 25.65 9.84 13.90
CA PRO A 763 26.28 9.07 14.98
C PRO A 763 26.26 9.74 16.37
N ASP A 764 26.08 11.04 16.43
CA ASP A 764 25.92 11.80 17.69
C ASP A 764 24.48 11.76 18.23
N GLY A 765 23.58 11.00 17.61
CA GLY A 765 22.18 10.87 18.00
C GLY A 765 21.29 12.01 17.55
N LYS A 766 21.80 12.97 16.76
CA LYS A 766 21.03 14.11 16.27
C LYS A 766 20.47 13.84 14.87
N ILE A 767 19.29 14.36 14.64
CA ILE A 767 18.68 14.34 13.29
C ILE A 767 19.55 15.15 12.31
N SER A 768 19.74 14.63 11.10
CA SER A 768 20.63 15.24 10.10
C SER A 768 20.04 16.49 9.41
N GLY A 769 18.74 16.64 9.43
CA GLY A 769 17.99 17.74 8.84
C GLY A 769 16.50 17.56 9.05
N ILE A 770 15.73 18.63 8.90
CA ILE A 770 14.27 18.61 9.15
C ILE A 770 13.44 18.64 7.88
N GLY A 771 14.01 19.08 6.75
CA GLY A 771 13.26 19.30 5.52
C GLY A 771 12.84 18.02 4.80
N MET A 772 13.75 17.06 4.69
CA MET A 772 13.55 15.79 3.98
C MET A 772 14.06 14.67 4.88
N ASN A 773 13.29 14.30 5.89
CA ASN A 773 13.74 13.31 6.88
C ASN A 773 12.56 12.68 7.63
N SER A 774 12.13 11.53 7.14
CA SER A 774 11.12 10.67 7.77
C SER A 774 11.79 9.47 8.43
N MET A 775 11.31 9.09 9.62
CA MET A 775 11.73 7.85 10.29
C MET A 775 10.88 6.65 9.85
N ASN A 776 9.93 6.84 8.95
CA ASN A 776 9.04 5.79 8.47
C ASN A 776 8.79 5.93 6.96
N HIS A 777 9.70 5.33 6.16
CA HIS A 777 9.75 5.47 4.71
C HIS A 777 10.25 4.16 4.09
N TYR A 778 9.39 3.41 3.41
CA TYR A 778 9.66 2.01 3.08
C TYR A 778 10.65 1.76 1.94
N ALA A 779 11.05 2.77 1.14
CA ALA A 779 11.80 2.57 -0.10
C ALA A 779 13.07 1.72 0.07
N TYR A 780 13.91 2.00 1.08
CA TYR A 780 15.14 1.23 1.33
C TYR A 780 14.90 -0.17 1.90
N GLY A 781 13.69 -0.46 2.36
CA GLY A 781 13.26 -1.81 2.71
C GLY A 781 13.16 -2.75 1.49
N ALA A 782 13.26 -2.24 0.28
CA ALA A 782 13.31 -3.00 -0.97
C ALA A 782 14.46 -4.03 -1.04
N VAL A 783 15.48 -3.93 -0.18
CA VAL A 783 16.54 -4.94 -0.05
C VAL A 783 15.99 -6.34 0.25
N PHE A 784 14.80 -6.45 0.83
CA PHE A 784 14.22 -7.75 1.15
C PHE A 784 13.73 -8.53 -0.08
N GLU A 785 13.55 -7.90 -1.25
CA GLU A 785 13.43 -8.65 -2.51
C GLU A 785 14.66 -9.53 -2.73
N TRP A 786 15.88 -8.98 -2.54
CA TRP A 786 17.11 -9.74 -2.64
C TRP A 786 17.21 -10.83 -1.56
N VAL A 787 16.77 -10.55 -0.34
CA VAL A 787 16.78 -11.56 0.74
C VAL A 787 15.88 -12.72 0.39
N TYR A 788 14.67 -12.48 -0.11
CA TYR A 788 13.76 -13.54 -0.57
C TYR A 788 14.34 -14.31 -1.77
N LYS A 789 14.81 -13.58 -2.80
CA LYS A 789 15.19 -14.15 -4.10
C LYS A 789 16.59 -14.79 -4.12
N ASN A 790 17.55 -14.19 -3.44
CA ASN A 790 18.96 -14.63 -3.46
C ASN A 790 19.37 -15.28 -2.14
N VAL A 791 19.20 -14.61 -1.00
CA VAL A 791 19.59 -15.18 0.29
C VAL A 791 18.82 -16.47 0.57
N CYS A 792 17.49 -16.43 0.55
CA CYS A 792 16.64 -17.60 0.77
C CYS A 792 16.33 -18.38 -0.51
N GLY A 793 16.50 -17.78 -1.68
CA GLY A 793 16.48 -18.42 -2.99
C GLY A 793 15.12 -18.58 -3.66
N LEU A 794 14.02 -18.04 -3.15
CA LEU A 794 12.68 -18.23 -3.73
C LEU A 794 12.39 -17.23 -4.86
N ASN A 795 12.38 -17.70 -6.10
CA ASN A 795 12.13 -16.88 -7.29
C ASN A 795 10.90 -17.34 -8.05
N PRO A 796 9.97 -16.45 -8.46
CA PRO A 796 8.90 -16.79 -9.39
C PRO A 796 9.46 -16.97 -10.81
N VAL A 797 8.80 -17.77 -11.62
CA VAL A 797 9.09 -17.91 -13.07
C VAL A 797 8.11 -17.02 -13.84
N PRO A 798 8.57 -15.99 -14.56
CA PRO A 798 7.69 -15.02 -15.23
C PRO A 798 6.73 -15.64 -16.26
N ASP A 799 7.14 -16.72 -16.92
CA ASP A 799 6.30 -17.41 -17.90
C ASP A 799 5.26 -18.35 -17.23
N VAL A 800 5.40 -18.62 -15.92
CA VAL A 800 4.47 -19.40 -15.10
C VAL A 800 4.25 -18.67 -13.77
N PRO A 801 3.53 -17.52 -13.80
CA PRO A 801 3.40 -16.63 -12.64
C PRO A 801 2.61 -17.26 -11.50
N GLY A 802 2.59 -16.58 -10.35
CA GLY A 802 1.84 -17.01 -9.18
C GLY A 802 2.47 -18.21 -8.46
N TYR A 803 3.73 -18.53 -8.73
CA TYR A 803 4.51 -19.58 -8.09
C TYR A 803 4.01 -21.02 -8.35
N LYS A 804 3.25 -21.25 -9.43
CA LYS A 804 3.00 -22.64 -9.89
C LYS A 804 4.28 -23.33 -10.34
N LYS A 805 5.24 -22.54 -10.81
CA LYS A 805 6.64 -22.94 -11.00
C LYS A 805 7.54 -21.91 -10.31
N ALA A 806 8.52 -22.41 -9.55
CA ALA A 806 9.52 -21.57 -8.91
C ALA A 806 10.94 -22.00 -9.29
N VAL A 807 11.90 -21.09 -9.15
CA VAL A 807 13.33 -21.41 -9.11
C VAL A 807 13.80 -21.19 -7.68
N ILE A 808 14.34 -22.24 -7.07
CA ILE A 808 14.88 -22.19 -5.71
C ILE A 808 16.41 -22.26 -5.82
N ARG A 809 17.06 -21.10 -5.58
CA ARG A 809 18.51 -20.94 -5.71
C ARG A 809 19.05 -20.11 -4.56
N PRO A 810 19.14 -20.66 -3.34
CA PRO A 810 19.72 -19.96 -2.22
C PRO A 810 21.22 -19.70 -2.43
N GLN A 811 21.67 -18.56 -1.91
CA GLN A 811 23.09 -18.17 -1.94
C GLN A 811 23.60 -17.93 -0.52
N PRO A 812 23.95 -19.01 0.22
CA PRO A 812 24.38 -18.93 1.62
C PRO A 812 25.66 -18.12 1.82
N ASP A 813 25.77 -17.49 3.01
CA ASP A 813 27.02 -16.89 3.48
C ASP A 813 27.21 -17.22 4.97
N VAL A 814 28.38 -17.73 5.32
CA VAL A 814 28.69 -18.18 6.68
C VAL A 814 28.56 -17.06 7.73
N ARG A 815 28.76 -15.80 7.34
CA ARG A 815 28.65 -14.64 8.24
C ARG A 815 27.21 -14.42 8.74
N LEU A 816 26.20 -14.82 7.96
CA LEU A 816 24.80 -14.77 8.38
C LEU A 816 24.39 -16.04 9.17
N GLY A 817 25.08 -17.15 8.95
CA GLY A 817 24.85 -18.42 9.65
C GLY A 817 23.66 -19.22 9.18
N ALA A 818 22.49 -18.66 9.15
CA ALA A 818 21.24 -19.25 8.67
C ALA A 818 20.29 -18.21 8.11
N ALA A 819 19.46 -18.60 7.15
CA ALA A 819 18.34 -17.80 6.67
C ALA A 819 17.19 -18.70 6.20
N LYS A 820 15.96 -18.24 6.43
CA LYS A 820 14.73 -18.95 6.06
C LYS A 820 13.68 -17.92 5.65
N ALA A 821 13.03 -18.19 4.54
CA ALA A 821 11.81 -17.49 4.11
C ALA A 821 10.63 -18.47 4.12
N LYS A 822 9.51 -18.01 4.65
CA LYS A 822 8.19 -18.64 4.55
C LYS A 822 7.29 -17.71 3.80
N VAL A 823 6.64 -18.20 2.73
CA VAL A 823 5.77 -17.36 1.90
C VAL A 823 4.50 -18.09 1.54
N ASN A 824 3.35 -17.53 1.92
CA ASN A 824 2.04 -17.96 1.47
C ASN A 824 1.75 -17.35 0.09
N THR A 825 2.32 -17.94 -0.96
CA THR A 825 2.14 -17.49 -2.34
C THR A 825 0.72 -17.75 -2.86
N ALA A 826 0.42 -17.29 -4.07
CA ALA A 826 -0.84 -17.60 -4.73
C ALA A 826 -1.02 -19.11 -4.97
N ALA A 827 0.06 -19.84 -5.25
CA ALA A 827 0.03 -21.29 -5.43
C ALA A 827 -0.08 -22.06 -4.09
N GLY A 828 0.31 -21.47 -2.97
CA GLY A 828 0.32 -22.08 -1.65
C GLY A 828 1.58 -21.75 -0.85
N TYR A 829 1.83 -22.52 0.20
CA TYR A 829 2.90 -22.29 1.15
C TYR A 829 4.25 -22.81 0.63
N TYR A 830 5.19 -21.92 0.44
CA TYR A 830 6.62 -22.21 0.24
C TYR A 830 7.40 -21.94 1.52
N GLU A 831 8.39 -22.80 1.78
CA GLU A 831 9.46 -22.52 2.73
C GLU A 831 10.80 -22.84 2.05
N THR A 832 11.72 -21.89 2.08
CA THR A 832 13.07 -22.07 1.56
C THR A 832 14.05 -21.52 2.57
N GLY A 833 15.11 -22.26 2.85
CA GLY A 833 16.09 -21.81 3.82
C GLY A 833 17.33 -22.69 3.85
N TRP A 834 18.31 -22.23 4.60
CA TRP A 834 19.58 -22.92 4.80
C TRP A 834 20.17 -22.57 6.16
N GLN A 835 21.02 -23.47 6.66
CA GLN A 835 21.78 -23.34 7.88
C GLN A 835 23.14 -23.97 7.71
N TYR A 836 24.22 -23.30 8.14
CA TYR A 836 25.54 -23.87 8.25
C TYR A 836 25.64 -24.81 9.44
N GLU A 837 26.22 -25.98 9.21
CA GLU A 837 26.55 -26.95 10.24
C GLU A 837 28.00 -26.76 10.75
N ASP A 838 28.32 -27.28 11.94
CA ASP A 838 29.65 -27.15 12.56
C ASP A 838 30.79 -27.70 11.68
N ASN A 839 30.49 -28.68 10.84
CA ASN A 839 31.44 -29.29 9.92
C ASN A 839 31.64 -28.49 8.60
N GLY A 840 30.90 -27.37 8.44
CA GLY A 840 30.91 -26.48 7.28
C GLY A 840 30.07 -26.96 6.11
N GLU A 841 29.30 -28.03 6.26
CA GLU A 841 28.19 -28.36 5.34
C GLU A 841 27.01 -27.40 5.54
N VAL A 842 26.12 -27.39 4.58
CA VAL A 842 24.88 -26.56 4.62
C VAL A 842 23.68 -27.47 4.56
N THR A 843 22.81 -27.35 5.57
CA THR A 843 21.51 -28.00 5.55
C THR A 843 20.48 -27.09 4.92
N TYR A 844 19.87 -27.54 3.82
CA TYR A 844 18.82 -26.83 3.08
C TYR A 844 17.45 -27.41 3.39
N THR A 845 16.46 -26.54 3.57
CA THR A 845 15.05 -26.89 3.70
C THR A 845 14.28 -26.31 2.51
N VAL A 846 13.47 -27.15 1.84
CA VAL A 846 12.64 -26.77 0.69
C VAL A 846 11.25 -27.35 0.88
N VAL A 847 10.23 -26.51 0.95
CA VAL A 847 8.81 -26.89 0.94
C VAL A 847 8.16 -26.30 -0.30
N ILE A 848 7.54 -27.17 -1.09
CA ILE A 848 6.83 -26.82 -2.33
C ILE A 848 5.35 -27.17 -2.12
N PRO A 849 4.43 -26.24 -2.39
CA PRO A 849 3.00 -26.48 -2.21
C PRO A 849 2.43 -27.48 -3.21
N PHE A 850 1.25 -28.00 -2.89
CA PHE A 850 0.45 -28.84 -3.77
C PHE A 850 0.27 -28.18 -5.15
N ASP A 851 0.37 -28.98 -6.21
CA ASP A 851 0.20 -28.56 -7.61
C ASP A 851 1.20 -27.49 -8.07
N ALA A 852 2.39 -27.49 -7.46
CA ALA A 852 3.51 -26.65 -7.87
C ALA A 852 4.78 -27.50 -8.06
N GLU A 853 5.74 -26.95 -8.81
CA GLU A 853 7.06 -27.53 -9.03
C GLU A 853 8.16 -26.47 -8.89
N ALA A 854 9.38 -26.91 -8.62
CA ALA A 854 10.53 -26.03 -8.58
C ALA A 854 11.77 -26.64 -9.23
N GLU A 855 12.51 -25.82 -9.96
CA GLU A 855 13.89 -26.06 -10.31
C GLU A 855 14.77 -25.63 -9.14
N VAL A 856 15.58 -26.53 -8.60
CA VAL A 856 16.32 -26.33 -7.34
C VAL A 856 17.81 -26.43 -7.62
N TYR A 857 18.57 -25.43 -7.18
CA TYR A 857 20.01 -25.29 -7.36
C TYR A 857 20.65 -25.04 -6.00
N LEU A 858 21.24 -26.09 -5.40
CA LEU A 858 21.81 -26.00 -4.05
C LEU A 858 23.35 -25.99 -4.11
N PRO A 859 24.00 -24.91 -3.70
CA PRO A 859 25.46 -24.86 -3.57
C PRO A 859 25.99 -25.93 -2.60
N LYS A 860 27.09 -26.61 -3.00
CA LYS A 860 27.79 -27.59 -2.17
C LYS A 860 29.05 -26.99 -1.56
N LYS A 861 29.54 -27.62 -0.51
CA LYS A 861 30.79 -27.26 0.16
C LYS A 861 32.00 -27.24 -0.78
N ASP A 862 32.02 -28.10 -1.80
CA ASP A 862 33.11 -28.18 -2.78
C ASP A 862 33.04 -27.11 -3.88
N GLY A 863 32.06 -26.23 -3.82
CA GLY A 863 31.83 -25.15 -4.80
C GLY A 863 30.99 -25.58 -6.02
N THR A 864 30.60 -26.85 -6.11
CA THR A 864 29.66 -27.32 -7.13
C THR A 864 28.21 -27.04 -6.74
N THR A 865 27.27 -27.25 -7.65
CA THR A 865 25.83 -27.06 -7.39
C THR A 865 25.10 -28.38 -7.63
N GLU A 866 24.24 -28.78 -6.70
CA GLU A 866 23.28 -29.85 -6.92
C GLU A 866 22.08 -29.27 -7.65
N GLU A 867 21.72 -29.87 -8.78
CA GLU A 867 20.59 -29.43 -9.63
C GLU A 867 19.53 -30.52 -9.67
N MET A 868 18.28 -30.13 -9.44
CA MET A 868 17.16 -31.08 -9.45
C MET A 868 15.83 -30.39 -9.75
N THR A 869 14.85 -31.15 -10.21
CA THR A 869 13.45 -30.70 -10.28
C THR A 869 12.65 -31.40 -9.18
N LEU A 870 11.97 -30.61 -8.35
CA LEU A 870 11.15 -31.13 -7.25
C LEU A 870 9.67 -30.75 -7.47
N THR A 871 8.79 -31.63 -7.05
CA THR A 871 7.33 -31.39 -7.02
C THR A 871 6.89 -31.09 -5.58
N ALA A 872 5.58 -30.92 -5.37
CA ALA A 872 5.01 -30.69 -4.05
C ALA A 872 5.57 -31.63 -2.98
N GLY A 873 5.97 -31.10 -1.82
CA GLY A 873 6.52 -31.87 -0.71
C GLY A 873 7.50 -31.07 0.14
N THR A 874 8.01 -31.73 1.18
CA THR A 874 9.03 -31.22 2.07
C THR A 874 10.33 -31.98 1.88
N TYR A 875 11.42 -31.29 1.68
CA TYR A 875 12.74 -31.83 1.39
C TYR A 875 13.78 -31.21 2.28
N THR A 876 14.75 -32.00 2.69
CA THR A 876 15.93 -31.58 3.43
C THR A 876 17.17 -32.18 2.80
N PHE A 877 18.20 -31.38 2.58
CA PHE A 877 19.48 -31.79 1.99
C PHE A 877 20.62 -31.26 2.86
N THR A 878 21.60 -32.08 3.16
CA THR A 878 22.85 -31.64 3.82
C THR A 878 23.99 -31.86 2.82
N LEU A 879 24.61 -30.78 2.36
CA LEU A 879 25.54 -30.78 1.24
C LEU A 879 26.85 -30.08 1.56
#